data_64f13c105a261cae884f175d06ad2d38
#
_entry.id   64f13c105a261cae884f175d06ad2d38
#
_cell.length_a   1.000
_cell.length_b   1.000
_cell.length_c   1.000
_cell.angle_alpha   90.00
_cell.angle_beta   90.00
_cell.angle_gamma   90.00
#
_symmetry.space_group_name_H-M   'P 1'
#
loop_
_entity.id
_entity.type
_entity.pdbx_description
1 polymer ?
#
loop_
_entity_poly.entity_id
_entity_poly.type
_entity_poly.pdbx_seq_one_letter_code
_entity_poly.pdbx_strand_id
1 'polypeptide(L)'
;MQPRSPDASVSSVEPLDPAAAATAALRLGLALALQDIGGGCAELREAARRFQTLGDANGRLLAACALVVFIGIADDDYTGFEDAAAVVRAGSAGLAPWADPGDALLVQAGSLIAGWFHALDAPQLASHAAAIAAALENPAIGAPLRCCAGLTAVGYHHIGMDLAGVLWLELAMRPLLADASVGARLADEAFHMFVQSLFQCDATARAVALRERRRVAGPAPLPVIELKLALLDAQMALGSGDAAAGRAALLRAEPLLDPRAPRPAGWWHLLHSRLDLLGGRHQAALTHARLALRLASESQLPERWMGVTVMQEGHVQMARGEYLLAVPFFDRAGGAASGAQAQFCWCLAHLARALHHACAADDGHLQTALAELASGLAGARELAWLNFFRATPAVAAAVCALALEHGIEAAFVREVIAQRGLVAVRPDLAEWPWPIRVRTLGGLRVEVGGQNLAFKGRVAKKPLELLVFLIASSGNDVALGTAAFALWLELDGDKARAALTAALHRLRRLLGNDDAVMLEHGRLSLNPGLVWVDCLAFEQLVDSVGAPAAAALGAPARAAAERAQALYGGLFMQGSDDEAWQMVCRARLASKFKRMVTLLAHAAQARGDPANARALLLRGLEFDPLAEDLARELMRELIAAGDLAQARLVFERCRDAIALTLDTGPSAATLALAAHLRQPGA
;
A
#
# COMPACT_ATOMS: atom_id res chain seq x y z
N MET A 1 32.07 88.99 17.14
CA MET A 1 32.38 87.78 16.42
C MET A 1 31.16 86.89 16.46
N GLN A 2 30.41 86.88 15.39
CA GLN A 2 29.27 85.99 15.21
C GLN A 2 29.71 84.62 14.71
N PRO A 3 29.14 83.47 15.13
CA PRO A 3 29.48 82.19 14.59
C PRO A 3 28.68 81.96 13.27
N ARG A 4 29.41 81.57 12.23
CA ARG A 4 28.89 81.12 10.93
C ARG A 4 28.17 79.80 11.10
N SER A 5 26.93 79.69 10.62
CA SER A 5 26.18 78.48 10.38
C SER A 5 26.87 77.65 9.29
N PRO A 6 26.91 76.33 9.41
CA PRO A 6 27.30 75.48 8.29
C PRO A 6 26.04 75.21 7.41
N ASP A 7 26.13 75.73 6.20
CA ASP A 7 25.26 75.31 5.12
C ASP A 7 25.46 73.80 4.84
N ALA A 8 24.54 72.94 5.30
CA ALA A 8 24.43 71.57 4.87
C ALA A 8 23.57 71.59 3.63
N SER A 9 24.19 71.62 2.46
CA SER A 9 23.57 71.23 1.20
C SER A 9 23.18 69.77 1.29
N VAL A 10 21.96 69.49 1.72
CA VAL A 10 21.30 68.21 1.50
C VAL A 10 21.09 68.11 -0.03
N SER A 11 21.94 67.32 -0.67
CA SER A 11 21.75 66.91 -2.05
C SER A 11 20.37 66.26 -2.15
N SER A 12 19.41 66.96 -2.79
CA SER A 12 18.13 66.38 -3.19
C SER A 12 18.41 65.24 -4.13
N VAL A 13 18.24 64.01 -3.64
CA VAL A 13 18.17 62.83 -4.48
C VAL A 13 16.94 63.04 -5.36
N GLU A 14 17.14 63.30 -6.67
CA GLU A 14 16.06 63.34 -7.63
C GLU A 14 15.21 62.08 -7.48
N PRO A 15 13.86 62.18 -7.42
CA PRO A 15 13.01 61.01 -7.34
C PRO A 15 13.22 60.18 -8.61
N LEU A 16 13.60 58.92 -8.45
CA LEU A 16 13.70 57.96 -9.56
C LEU A 16 12.43 58.01 -10.41
N ASP A 17 12.62 58.01 -11.72
CA ASP A 17 11.51 57.85 -12.66
C ASP A 17 10.64 56.67 -12.22
N PRO A 18 9.31 56.80 -12.10
CA PRO A 18 8.42 55.75 -11.62
C PRO A 18 8.58 54.41 -12.34
N ALA A 19 8.91 54.41 -13.65
CA ALA A 19 9.19 53.19 -14.43
C ALA A 19 10.53 52.56 -14.03
N ALA A 20 11.57 53.39 -13.83
CA ALA A 20 12.86 52.92 -13.32
C ALA A 20 12.76 52.36 -11.90
N ALA A 21 11.91 52.97 -11.05
CA ALA A 21 11.66 52.51 -9.69
C ALA A 21 10.89 51.16 -9.68
N ALA A 22 9.93 50.94 -10.58
CA ALA A 22 9.25 49.65 -10.71
C ALA A 22 10.20 48.55 -11.18
N THR A 23 11.04 48.84 -12.19
CA THR A 23 12.04 47.90 -12.69
C THR A 23 13.08 47.57 -11.64
N ALA A 24 13.54 48.57 -10.87
CA ALA A 24 14.50 48.36 -9.75
C ALA A 24 13.88 47.42 -8.67
N ALA A 25 12.61 47.64 -8.30
CA ALA A 25 11.91 46.77 -7.36
C ALA A 25 11.80 45.33 -7.87
N LEU A 26 11.53 45.13 -9.16
CA LEU A 26 11.51 43.78 -9.79
C LEU A 26 12.87 43.10 -9.70
N ARG A 27 13.95 43.80 -10.09
CA ARG A 27 15.31 43.25 -10.07
C ARG A 27 15.80 42.99 -8.64
N LEU A 28 15.48 43.87 -7.70
CA LEU A 28 15.74 43.68 -6.26
C LEU A 28 14.98 42.46 -5.72
N GLY A 29 13.68 42.36 -6.03
CA GLY A 29 12.84 41.23 -5.62
C GLY A 29 13.34 39.90 -6.13
N LEU A 30 13.79 39.84 -7.39
CA LEU A 30 14.42 38.63 -7.95
C LEU A 30 15.72 38.26 -7.27
N ALA A 31 16.60 39.25 -7.00
CA ALA A 31 17.86 39.01 -6.33
C ALA A 31 17.68 38.56 -4.87
N LEU A 32 16.75 39.18 -4.14
CA LEU A 32 16.41 38.82 -2.78
C LEU A 32 15.76 37.45 -2.69
N ALA A 33 14.82 37.09 -3.58
CA ALA A 33 14.12 35.82 -3.57
C ALA A 33 15.06 34.61 -3.71
N LEU A 34 16.23 34.79 -4.30
CA LEU A 34 17.26 33.74 -4.38
C LEU A 34 17.94 33.47 -3.02
N GLN A 35 17.86 34.38 -2.07
CA GLN A 35 18.46 34.26 -0.72
C GLN A 35 17.40 34.15 0.37
N ASP A 36 16.39 34.99 0.30
CA ASP A 36 15.22 35.06 1.18
C ASP A 36 13.94 35.16 0.33
N ILE A 37 13.25 34.04 0.15
CA ILE A 37 12.07 33.97 -0.70
C ILE A 37 10.95 34.88 -0.18
N GLY A 38 10.75 34.93 1.14
CA GLY A 38 9.72 35.76 1.77
C GLY A 38 9.94 37.27 1.53
N GLY A 39 11.13 37.76 1.79
CA GLY A 39 11.54 39.14 1.53
C GLY A 39 11.49 39.48 0.04
N GLY A 40 11.98 38.59 -0.80
CA GLY A 40 11.90 38.75 -2.26
C GLY A 40 10.48 38.79 -2.80
N CYS A 41 9.56 37.96 -2.34
CA CYS A 41 8.16 38.01 -2.71
C CYS A 41 7.46 39.31 -2.27
N ALA A 42 7.84 39.92 -1.16
CA ALA A 42 7.33 41.24 -0.75
C ALA A 42 7.71 42.34 -1.77
N GLU A 43 8.96 42.38 -2.20
CA GLU A 43 9.42 43.30 -3.22
C GLU A 43 8.80 43.06 -4.60
N LEU A 44 8.61 41.79 -4.98
CA LEU A 44 7.95 41.42 -6.23
C LEU A 44 6.46 41.85 -6.24
N ARG A 45 5.74 41.75 -5.11
CA ARG A 45 4.38 42.27 -4.96
C ARG A 45 4.36 43.80 -5.11
N GLU A 46 5.34 44.49 -4.58
CA GLU A 46 5.49 45.94 -4.73
C GLU A 46 5.75 46.29 -6.19
N ALA A 47 6.66 45.61 -6.86
CA ALA A 47 6.92 45.79 -8.28
C ALA A 47 5.64 45.60 -9.13
N ALA A 48 4.89 44.53 -8.87
CA ALA A 48 3.63 44.27 -9.58
C ALA A 48 2.60 45.41 -9.42
N ARG A 49 2.50 45.95 -8.19
CA ARG A 49 1.63 47.12 -7.94
C ARG A 49 2.08 48.35 -8.69
N ARG A 50 3.39 48.65 -8.70
CA ARG A 50 3.93 49.80 -9.44
C ARG A 50 3.70 49.66 -10.95
N PHE A 51 3.98 48.52 -11.55
CA PHE A 51 3.71 48.26 -12.96
C PHE A 51 2.22 48.36 -13.29
N GLN A 52 1.33 47.93 -12.40
CA GLN A 52 -0.12 48.10 -12.55
C GLN A 52 -0.52 49.56 -12.56
N THR A 53 0.04 50.39 -11.69
CA THR A 53 -0.22 51.83 -11.63
C THR A 53 0.26 52.56 -12.91
N LEU A 54 1.35 52.11 -13.48
CA LEU A 54 1.94 52.63 -14.71
C LEU A 54 1.23 52.14 -15.98
N GLY A 55 0.37 51.12 -15.88
CA GLY A 55 -0.23 50.47 -17.05
C GLY A 55 0.76 49.61 -17.84
N ASP A 56 1.91 49.25 -17.26
CA ASP A 56 2.91 48.40 -17.89
C ASP A 56 2.51 46.90 -17.71
N ALA A 57 1.86 46.36 -18.74
CA ALA A 57 1.42 44.98 -18.76
C ALA A 57 2.57 43.98 -18.75
N ASN A 58 3.71 44.28 -19.40
CA ASN A 58 4.87 43.38 -19.47
C ASN A 58 5.59 43.31 -18.13
N GLY A 59 5.86 44.44 -17.50
CA GLY A 59 6.48 44.49 -16.17
C GLY A 59 5.62 43.79 -15.12
N ARG A 60 4.28 44.02 -15.19
CA ARG A 60 3.31 43.33 -14.31
C ARG A 60 3.33 41.82 -14.49
N LEU A 61 3.40 41.32 -15.74
CA LEU A 61 3.46 39.91 -16.06
C LEU A 61 4.76 39.29 -15.52
N LEU A 62 5.93 39.93 -15.72
CA LEU A 62 7.19 39.44 -15.20
C LEU A 62 7.19 39.32 -13.69
N ALA A 63 6.68 40.32 -12.97
CA ALA A 63 6.55 40.30 -11.53
C ALA A 63 5.62 39.17 -11.05
N ALA A 64 4.51 38.96 -11.76
CA ALA A 64 3.58 37.87 -11.48
C ALA A 64 4.20 36.49 -11.74
N CYS A 65 4.93 36.32 -12.85
CA CYS A 65 5.69 35.08 -13.13
C CYS A 65 6.71 34.80 -12.04
N ALA A 66 7.47 35.80 -11.61
CA ALA A 66 8.42 35.64 -10.49
C ALA A 66 7.72 35.20 -9.21
N LEU A 67 6.60 35.84 -8.85
CA LEU A 67 5.83 35.48 -7.65
C LEU A 67 5.38 34.01 -7.67
N VAL A 68 4.72 33.56 -8.75
CA VAL A 68 4.26 32.17 -8.81
C VAL A 68 5.40 31.17 -8.76
N VAL A 69 6.55 31.49 -9.39
CA VAL A 69 7.74 30.61 -9.38
C VAL A 69 8.31 30.49 -7.96
N PHE A 70 8.57 31.60 -7.28
CA PHE A 70 9.18 31.56 -5.96
C PHE A 70 8.24 31.05 -4.87
N ILE A 71 6.95 31.40 -4.90
CA ILE A 71 5.94 30.84 -3.99
C ILE A 71 5.84 29.32 -4.20
N GLY A 72 5.82 28.85 -5.44
CA GLY A 72 5.75 27.42 -5.75
C GLY A 72 6.99 26.63 -5.35
N ILE A 73 8.19 27.23 -5.44
CA ILE A 73 9.45 26.61 -4.97
C ILE A 73 9.50 26.57 -3.43
N ALA A 74 9.07 27.66 -2.76
CA ALA A 74 9.09 27.72 -1.30
C ALA A 74 8.13 26.70 -0.65
N ASP A 75 6.96 26.49 -1.21
CA ASP A 75 5.88 25.65 -0.67
C ASP A 75 5.57 25.91 0.82
N ASP A 76 5.66 27.18 1.23
CA ASP A 76 5.47 27.58 2.64
C ASP A 76 4.19 28.38 2.85
N ASP A 77 3.93 29.38 1.98
CA ASP A 77 2.79 30.30 2.05
C ASP A 77 2.32 30.68 0.64
N TYR A 78 1.08 30.40 0.33
CA TYR A 78 0.48 30.67 -0.99
C TYR A 78 -0.29 31.98 -1.07
N THR A 79 -0.15 32.88 -0.09
CA THR A 79 -0.82 34.18 -0.08
C THR A 79 -0.48 34.98 -1.35
N GLY A 80 -1.52 35.34 -2.12
CA GLY A 80 -1.41 36.09 -3.38
C GLY A 80 -0.95 35.24 -4.59
N PHE A 81 -0.81 33.93 -4.44
CA PHE A 81 -0.47 33.03 -5.55
C PHE A 81 -1.56 33.06 -6.64
N GLU A 82 -2.84 32.94 -6.28
CA GLU A 82 -3.96 32.91 -7.23
C GLU A 82 -4.08 34.21 -8.02
N ASP A 83 -3.90 35.37 -7.37
CA ASP A 83 -3.91 36.67 -8.05
C ASP A 83 -2.79 36.77 -9.07
N ALA A 84 -1.57 36.37 -8.70
CA ALA A 84 -0.44 36.36 -9.61
C ALA A 84 -0.62 35.36 -10.75
N ALA A 85 -1.10 34.15 -10.47
CA ALA A 85 -1.39 33.13 -11.48
C ALA A 85 -2.49 33.59 -12.47
N ALA A 86 -3.50 34.32 -11.99
CA ALA A 86 -4.51 34.91 -12.86
C ALA A 86 -3.91 35.93 -13.85
N VAL A 87 -2.96 36.75 -13.39
CA VAL A 87 -2.25 37.72 -14.27
C VAL A 87 -1.41 36.95 -15.32
N VAL A 88 -0.72 35.89 -14.91
CA VAL A 88 0.10 35.05 -15.83
C VAL A 88 -0.81 34.43 -16.91
N ARG A 89 -1.95 33.85 -16.53
CA ARG A 89 -2.88 33.24 -17.50
C ARG A 89 -3.47 34.23 -18.47
N ALA A 90 -3.84 35.44 -17.99
CA ALA A 90 -4.40 36.49 -18.82
C ALA A 90 -3.36 37.08 -19.77
N GLY A 91 -2.09 37.14 -19.35
CA GLY A 91 -1.02 37.83 -20.08
C GLY A 91 -0.20 36.95 -21.05
N SER A 92 -0.33 35.64 -21.01
CA SER A 92 0.50 34.73 -21.82
C SER A 92 0.10 34.66 -23.30
N ALA A 93 -1.07 35.14 -23.68
CA ALA A 93 -1.58 35.12 -25.04
C ALA A 93 -1.25 36.42 -25.77
N GLY A 94 -0.36 36.39 -26.77
CA GLY A 94 -0.18 37.48 -27.75
C GLY A 94 0.92 38.51 -27.45
N LEU A 95 1.87 38.23 -26.54
CA LEU A 95 3.01 39.10 -26.27
C LEU A 95 4.08 39.02 -27.34
N ALA A 96 4.74 40.17 -27.62
CA ALA A 96 5.93 40.24 -28.44
C ALA A 96 7.07 39.39 -27.82
N PRO A 97 7.99 38.82 -28.63
CA PRO A 97 9.13 38.07 -28.09
C PRO A 97 9.91 38.92 -27.06
N TRP A 98 10.24 38.32 -25.94
CA TRP A 98 11.05 38.94 -24.89
C TRP A 98 12.49 39.11 -25.42
N ALA A 99 13.02 40.32 -25.30
CA ALA A 99 14.40 40.62 -25.76
C ALA A 99 15.44 40.03 -24.82
N ASP A 100 15.19 39.97 -23.52
CA ASP A 100 16.05 39.34 -22.51
C ASP A 100 15.74 37.86 -22.40
N PRO A 101 16.70 36.95 -22.59
CA PRO A 101 16.49 35.52 -22.49
C PRO A 101 16.08 35.06 -21.11
N GLY A 102 16.52 35.77 -20.04
CA GLY A 102 16.13 35.47 -18.65
C GLY A 102 14.69 35.82 -18.39
N ASP A 103 14.22 36.97 -18.88
CA ASP A 103 12.81 37.35 -18.76
C ASP A 103 11.90 36.36 -19.55
N ALA A 104 12.36 35.93 -20.74
CA ALA A 104 11.68 34.90 -21.51
C ALA A 104 11.56 33.58 -20.73
N LEU A 105 12.64 33.14 -20.11
CA LEU A 105 12.66 31.92 -19.28
C LEU A 105 11.74 32.03 -18.06
N LEU A 106 11.74 33.18 -17.40
CA LEU A 106 10.86 33.43 -16.24
C LEU A 106 9.38 33.34 -16.63
N VAL A 107 9.02 33.86 -17.82
CA VAL A 107 7.65 33.73 -18.34
C VAL A 107 7.29 32.28 -18.64
N GLN A 108 8.22 31.49 -19.21
CA GLN A 108 7.98 30.06 -19.43
C GLN A 108 7.76 29.31 -18.10
N ALA A 109 8.57 29.57 -17.08
CA ALA A 109 8.47 28.96 -15.78
C ALA A 109 7.18 29.37 -15.05
N GLY A 110 6.84 30.65 -15.05
CA GLY A 110 5.60 31.16 -14.47
C GLY A 110 4.35 30.60 -15.17
N SER A 111 4.39 30.54 -16.51
CA SER A 111 3.28 29.96 -17.31
C SER A 111 3.12 28.47 -17.05
N LEU A 112 4.21 27.71 -16.90
CA LEU A 112 4.18 26.29 -16.55
C LEU A 112 3.48 26.09 -15.19
N ILE A 113 3.90 26.79 -14.13
CA ILE A 113 3.30 26.69 -12.80
C ILE A 113 1.82 27.15 -12.83
N ALA A 114 1.54 28.35 -13.29
CA ALA A 114 0.17 28.87 -13.34
C ALA A 114 -0.76 27.97 -14.15
N GLY A 115 -0.23 27.36 -15.21
CA GLY A 115 -0.96 26.47 -16.09
C GLY A 115 -1.31 25.13 -15.44
N TRP A 116 -0.36 24.51 -14.80
CA TRP A 116 -0.64 23.21 -14.18
C TRP A 116 -1.61 23.32 -12.98
N PHE A 117 -1.61 24.45 -12.25
CA PHE A 117 -2.58 24.69 -11.18
C PHE A 117 -4.02 24.84 -11.68
N HIS A 118 -4.20 25.22 -12.95
CA HIS A 118 -5.50 25.53 -13.54
C HIS A 118 -5.91 24.66 -14.74
N ALA A 119 -5.28 23.50 -14.88
CA ALA A 119 -5.62 22.52 -15.91
C ALA A 119 -5.57 23.06 -17.35
N LEU A 120 -4.52 23.82 -17.71
CA LEU A 120 -4.25 24.14 -19.11
C LEU A 120 -4.03 22.86 -19.94
N ASP A 121 -4.23 22.96 -21.24
CA ASP A 121 -4.03 21.86 -22.17
C ASP A 121 -2.65 21.23 -22.00
N ALA A 122 -2.60 19.90 -21.88
CA ALA A 122 -1.36 19.15 -21.73
C ALA A 122 -0.29 19.50 -22.81
N PRO A 123 -0.63 19.75 -24.10
CA PRO A 123 0.32 20.23 -25.11
C PRO A 123 0.99 21.57 -24.79
N GLN A 124 0.26 22.52 -24.21
CA GLN A 124 0.82 23.83 -23.84
C GLN A 124 1.79 23.69 -22.68
N LEU A 125 1.44 22.91 -21.66
CA LEU A 125 2.32 22.62 -20.53
C LEU A 125 3.60 21.91 -20.98
N ALA A 126 3.50 20.93 -21.87
CA ALA A 126 4.64 20.24 -22.46
C ALA A 126 5.56 21.18 -23.25
N SER A 127 4.97 22.16 -23.97
CA SER A 127 5.73 23.18 -24.70
C SER A 127 6.52 24.08 -23.76
N HIS A 128 5.92 24.53 -22.64
CA HIS A 128 6.62 25.31 -21.61
C HIS A 128 7.75 24.50 -20.96
N ALA A 129 7.50 23.25 -20.59
CA ALA A 129 8.52 22.36 -20.02
C ALA A 129 9.68 22.11 -20.99
N ALA A 130 9.41 21.90 -22.29
CA ALA A 130 10.44 21.75 -23.31
C ALA A 130 11.26 23.04 -23.52
N ALA A 131 10.63 24.22 -23.50
CA ALA A 131 11.33 25.49 -23.57
C ALA A 131 12.26 25.71 -22.37
N ILE A 132 11.82 25.34 -21.17
CA ILE A 132 12.67 25.37 -19.97
C ILE A 132 13.84 24.41 -20.12
N ALA A 133 13.59 23.16 -20.55
CA ALA A 133 14.63 22.16 -20.75
C ALA A 133 15.73 22.65 -21.70
N ALA A 134 15.35 23.25 -22.83
CA ALA A 134 16.28 23.84 -23.80
C ALA A 134 17.10 25.03 -23.22
N ALA A 135 16.51 25.78 -22.29
CA ALA A 135 17.17 26.92 -21.67
C ALA A 135 18.15 26.53 -20.54
N LEU A 136 18.11 25.30 -20.02
CA LEU A 136 19.02 24.89 -18.93
C LEU A 136 20.51 24.96 -19.31
N GLU A 137 20.84 24.78 -20.57
CA GLU A 137 22.22 24.83 -21.09
C GLU A 137 22.60 26.21 -21.63
N ASN A 138 21.70 27.21 -21.66
CA ASN A 138 21.97 28.52 -22.24
C ASN A 138 22.83 29.39 -21.30
N PRO A 139 24.13 29.65 -21.64
CA PRO A 139 25.03 30.42 -20.78
C PRO A 139 24.70 31.92 -20.72
N ALA A 140 23.88 32.45 -21.63
CA ALA A 140 23.43 33.85 -21.60
C ALA A 140 22.46 34.11 -20.42
N ILE A 141 21.91 33.06 -19.78
CA ILE A 141 21.01 33.15 -18.61
C ILE A 141 21.77 32.73 -17.34
N GLY A 142 21.68 33.54 -16.29
CA GLY A 142 22.33 33.23 -15.02
C GLY A 142 21.91 31.87 -14.44
N ALA A 143 22.86 31.11 -13.89
CA ALA A 143 22.60 29.78 -13.34
C ALA A 143 21.49 29.73 -12.28
N PRO A 144 21.33 30.71 -11.35
CA PRO A 144 20.23 30.71 -10.40
C PRO A 144 18.84 30.72 -11.05
N LEU A 145 18.64 31.52 -12.09
CA LEU A 145 17.35 31.60 -12.78
C LEU A 145 17.05 30.30 -13.56
N ARG A 146 18.08 29.73 -14.22
CA ARG A 146 17.95 28.40 -14.87
C ARG A 146 17.62 27.31 -13.86
N CYS A 147 18.23 27.38 -12.67
CA CYS A 147 17.91 26.45 -11.58
C CYS A 147 16.46 26.59 -11.11
N CYS A 148 15.95 27.82 -10.88
CA CYS A 148 14.55 28.06 -10.52
C CYS A 148 13.60 27.52 -11.59
N ALA A 149 13.84 27.82 -12.86
CA ALA A 149 13.02 27.32 -13.96
C ALA A 149 13.07 25.78 -14.05
N GLY A 150 14.25 25.18 -13.87
CA GLY A 150 14.42 23.74 -13.80
C GLY A 150 13.58 23.10 -12.68
N LEU A 151 13.52 23.71 -11.51
CA LEU A 151 12.68 23.24 -10.40
C LEU A 151 11.18 23.26 -10.73
N THR A 152 10.72 24.27 -11.48
CA THR A 152 9.32 24.26 -11.94
C THR A 152 9.05 23.10 -12.90
N ALA A 153 10.01 22.74 -13.78
CA ALA A 153 9.91 21.58 -14.64
C ALA A 153 9.95 20.26 -13.84
N VAL A 154 10.75 20.16 -12.76
CA VAL A 154 10.72 19.00 -11.84
C VAL A 154 9.33 18.84 -11.24
N GLY A 155 8.71 19.93 -10.78
CA GLY A 155 7.34 19.93 -10.26
C GLY A 155 6.32 19.45 -11.28
N TYR A 156 6.45 19.85 -12.54
CA TYR A 156 5.59 19.38 -13.63
C TYR A 156 5.68 17.85 -13.84
N HIS A 157 6.89 17.29 -13.89
CA HIS A 157 7.10 15.85 -14.02
C HIS A 157 6.69 15.08 -12.74
N HIS A 158 6.90 15.69 -11.56
CA HIS A 158 6.43 15.16 -10.29
C HIS A 158 4.92 14.93 -10.28
N ILE A 159 4.14 15.93 -10.71
CA ILE A 159 2.67 15.84 -10.76
C ILE A 159 2.21 14.88 -11.84
N GLY A 160 2.91 14.85 -12.96
CA GLY A 160 2.68 13.90 -14.04
C GLY A 160 3.05 12.46 -13.70
N MET A 161 3.67 12.19 -12.53
CA MET A 161 4.24 10.91 -12.14
C MET A 161 5.26 10.37 -13.17
N ASP A 162 5.93 11.28 -13.86
CA ASP A 162 6.91 10.98 -14.91
C ASP A 162 8.32 10.83 -14.33
N LEU A 163 8.66 9.62 -13.95
CA LEU A 163 9.98 9.28 -13.42
C LEU A 163 11.11 9.59 -14.42
N ALA A 164 10.89 9.35 -15.71
CA ALA A 164 11.92 9.58 -16.72
C ALA A 164 12.29 11.06 -16.83
N GLY A 165 11.29 11.95 -16.81
CA GLY A 165 11.49 13.39 -16.79
C GLY A 165 12.22 13.87 -15.53
N VAL A 166 11.84 13.36 -14.34
CA VAL A 166 12.53 13.67 -13.08
C VAL A 166 14.01 13.25 -13.13
N LEU A 167 14.31 12.04 -13.61
CA LEU A 167 15.68 11.53 -13.69
C LEU A 167 16.53 12.32 -14.69
N TRP A 168 15.94 12.70 -15.82
CA TRP A 168 16.61 13.53 -16.82
C TRP A 168 16.96 14.92 -16.23
N LEU A 169 16.01 15.57 -15.55
CA LEU A 169 16.24 16.87 -14.91
C LEU A 169 17.27 16.77 -13.77
N GLU A 170 17.26 15.72 -12.97
CA GLU A 170 18.30 15.49 -11.94
C GLU A 170 19.71 15.52 -12.57
N LEU A 171 19.86 14.89 -13.74
CA LEU A 171 21.14 14.87 -14.45
C LEU A 171 21.49 16.24 -15.08
N ALA A 172 20.53 16.86 -15.78
CA ALA A 172 20.73 18.12 -16.49
C ALA A 172 21.03 19.30 -15.53
N MET A 173 20.43 19.28 -14.34
CA MET A 173 20.63 20.35 -13.35
C MET A 173 21.91 20.21 -12.51
N ARG A 174 22.60 19.09 -12.53
CA ARG A 174 23.84 18.87 -11.74
C ARG A 174 24.89 19.95 -11.96
N PRO A 175 25.24 20.37 -13.20
CA PRO A 175 26.20 21.44 -13.43
C PRO A 175 25.74 22.78 -12.85
N LEU A 176 24.44 23.09 -12.93
CA LEU A 176 23.86 24.30 -12.38
C LEU A 176 23.96 24.33 -10.86
N LEU A 177 23.65 23.21 -10.20
CA LEU A 177 23.71 23.08 -8.74
C LEU A 177 25.14 23.10 -8.20
N ALA A 178 26.15 22.88 -9.04
CA ALA A 178 27.57 23.01 -8.72
C ALA A 178 28.10 24.44 -8.92
N ASP A 179 27.35 25.32 -9.59
CA ASP A 179 27.73 26.72 -9.82
C ASP A 179 27.65 27.52 -8.51
N ALA A 180 28.73 28.23 -8.16
CA ALA A 180 28.82 28.99 -6.94
C ALA A 180 27.81 30.16 -6.84
N SER A 181 27.25 30.60 -7.96
CA SER A 181 26.19 31.63 -7.99
C SER A 181 24.83 31.10 -7.53
N VAL A 182 24.62 29.76 -7.56
CA VAL A 182 23.45 29.11 -7.02
C VAL A 182 23.65 28.96 -5.52
N GLY A 183 23.02 29.83 -4.74
CA GLY A 183 23.16 29.85 -3.28
C GLY A 183 22.68 28.56 -2.60
N ALA A 184 23.15 28.35 -1.35
CA ALA A 184 22.82 27.14 -0.57
C ALA A 184 21.31 26.90 -0.45
N ARG A 185 20.51 27.95 -0.29
CA ARG A 185 19.03 27.85 -0.19
C ARG A 185 18.42 27.15 -1.41
N LEU A 186 18.77 27.62 -2.61
CA LEU A 186 18.19 27.09 -3.84
C LEU A 186 18.70 25.67 -4.12
N ALA A 187 19.97 25.38 -3.79
CA ALA A 187 20.53 24.04 -3.90
C ALA A 187 19.84 23.04 -2.96
N ASP A 188 19.50 23.46 -1.73
CA ASP A 188 18.80 22.63 -0.76
C ASP A 188 17.32 22.42 -1.13
N GLU A 189 16.63 23.43 -1.69
CA GLU A 189 15.28 23.26 -2.23
C GLU A 189 15.27 22.29 -3.41
N ALA A 190 16.24 22.40 -4.30
CA ALA A 190 16.40 21.46 -5.42
C ALA A 190 16.60 20.03 -4.91
N PHE A 191 17.46 19.85 -3.93
CA PHE A 191 17.68 18.55 -3.31
C PHE A 191 16.41 17.97 -2.70
N HIS A 192 15.68 18.77 -1.89
CA HIS A 192 14.40 18.37 -1.31
C HIS A 192 13.41 17.93 -2.38
N MET A 193 13.22 18.76 -3.42
CA MET A 193 12.26 18.50 -4.50
C MET A 193 12.60 17.23 -5.30
N PHE A 194 13.89 16.96 -5.59
CA PHE A 194 14.31 15.73 -6.24
C PHE A 194 14.01 14.48 -5.39
N VAL A 195 14.34 14.50 -4.09
CA VAL A 195 14.06 13.37 -3.21
C VAL A 195 12.56 13.11 -3.11
N GLN A 196 11.77 14.16 -2.96
CA GLN A 196 10.31 14.06 -2.91
C GLN A 196 9.72 13.53 -4.21
N SER A 197 10.20 14.01 -5.37
CA SER A 197 9.72 13.59 -6.69
C SER A 197 10.06 12.14 -6.98
N LEU A 198 11.28 11.69 -6.65
CA LEU A 198 11.68 10.30 -6.77
C LEU A 198 10.80 9.38 -5.90
N PHE A 199 10.51 9.81 -4.66
CA PHE A 199 9.62 9.05 -3.77
C PHE A 199 8.18 8.98 -4.31
N GLN A 200 7.66 10.08 -4.84
CA GLN A 200 6.31 10.14 -5.40
C GLN A 200 6.17 9.27 -6.66
N CYS A 201 7.21 9.23 -7.49
CA CYS A 201 7.28 8.38 -8.70
C CYS A 201 7.71 6.94 -8.41
N ASP A 202 7.52 6.44 -7.19
CA ASP A 202 7.84 5.06 -6.74
C ASP A 202 9.31 4.64 -6.83
N ALA A 203 10.23 5.57 -7.07
CA ALA A 203 11.68 5.33 -7.03
C ALA A 203 12.24 5.42 -5.60
N THR A 204 11.55 4.80 -4.61
CA THR A 204 11.83 4.94 -3.17
C THR A 204 13.26 4.59 -2.81
N ALA A 205 13.82 3.51 -3.34
CA ALA A 205 15.21 3.11 -3.05
C ALA A 205 16.22 4.20 -3.49
N ARG A 206 15.98 4.86 -4.63
CA ARG A 206 16.82 5.95 -5.12
C ARG A 206 16.65 7.22 -4.28
N ALA A 207 15.44 7.55 -3.87
CA ALA A 207 15.16 8.67 -2.97
C ALA A 207 15.91 8.51 -1.63
N VAL A 208 15.82 7.33 -1.02
CA VAL A 208 16.54 6.98 0.23
C VAL A 208 18.06 7.08 0.02
N ALA A 209 18.60 6.49 -1.05
CA ALA A 209 20.04 6.54 -1.34
C ALA A 209 20.53 7.98 -1.58
N LEU A 210 19.74 8.84 -2.24
CA LEU A 210 20.07 10.24 -2.46
C LEU A 210 20.07 11.01 -1.13
N ARG A 211 19.05 10.78 -0.30
CA ARG A 211 18.92 11.39 1.04
C ARG A 211 20.10 11.01 1.96
N GLU A 212 20.47 9.74 1.99
CA GLU A 212 21.56 9.23 2.81
C GLU A 212 22.92 9.81 2.37
N ARG A 213 23.18 9.88 1.07
CA ARG A 213 24.41 10.50 0.56
C ARG A 213 24.55 11.96 1.03
N ARG A 214 23.45 12.74 0.99
CA ARG A 214 23.46 14.12 1.48
C ARG A 214 23.72 14.21 2.97
N ARG A 215 23.12 13.31 3.76
CA ARG A 215 23.28 13.26 5.22
C ARG A 215 24.74 12.99 5.63
N VAL A 216 25.42 12.12 4.88
CA VAL A 216 26.82 11.74 5.19
C VAL A 216 27.85 12.77 4.70
N ALA A 217 27.65 13.35 3.52
CA ALA A 217 28.67 14.14 2.83
C ALA A 217 28.29 15.61 2.61
N GLY A 218 27.05 16.01 2.93
CA GLY A 218 26.58 17.38 2.70
C GLY A 218 26.81 18.34 3.88
N PRO A 219 26.81 19.66 3.66
CA PRO A 219 26.75 20.65 4.71
C PRO A 219 25.42 20.55 5.47
N ALA A 220 25.38 21.09 6.70
CA ALA A 220 24.15 21.22 7.46
C ALA A 220 23.13 22.09 6.67
N PRO A 221 21.87 21.64 6.51
CA PRO A 221 20.86 22.41 5.81
C PRO A 221 20.42 23.64 6.63
N LEU A 222 19.82 24.62 5.95
CA LEU A 222 19.15 25.73 6.63
C LEU A 222 17.97 25.22 7.47
N PRO A 223 17.60 25.85 8.60
CA PRO A 223 16.53 25.38 9.49
C PRO A 223 15.19 25.09 8.79
N VAL A 224 14.79 25.94 7.84
CA VAL A 224 13.57 25.75 7.06
C VAL A 224 13.65 24.50 6.15
N ILE A 225 14.83 24.21 5.63
CA ILE A 225 15.07 23.01 4.82
C ILE A 225 15.19 21.78 5.72
N GLU A 226 15.77 21.92 6.92
CA GLU A 226 15.83 20.83 7.90
C GLU A 226 14.43 20.36 8.28
N LEU A 227 13.47 21.26 8.48
CA LEU A 227 12.06 20.93 8.70
C LEU A 227 11.50 20.13 7.52
N LYS A 228 11.67 20.62 6.28
CA LYS A 228 11.17 19.92 5.07
C LYS A 228 11.79 18.53 4.92
N LEU A 229 13.09 18.41 5.17
CA LEU A 229 13.78 17.12 5.11
C LEU A 229 13.35 16.18 6.23
N ALA A 230 13.08 16.65 7.43
CA ALA A 230 12.56 15.83 8.53
C ALA A 230 11.13 15.32 8.21
N LEU A 231 10.27 16.17 7.65
CA LEU A 231 8.93 15.76 7.18
C LEU A 231 9.02 14.75 6.02
N LEU A 232 9.98 14.94 5.11
CA LEU A 232 10.20 13.98 4.02
C LEU A 232 10.75 12.64 4.51
N ASP A 233 11.67 12.63 5.49
CA ASP A 233 12.14 11.41 6.17
C ASP A 233 10.96 10.67 6.81
N ALA A 234 10.06 11.40 7.49
CA ALA A 234 8.83 10.81 8.05
C ALA A 234 7.92 10.23 6.96
N GLN A 235 7.72 10.95 5.85
CA GLN A 235 6.91 10.50 4.73
C GLN A 235 7.45 9.20 4.11
N MET A 236 8.76 9.11 3.90
CA MET A 236 9.40 7.92 3.35
C MET A 236 9.30 6.73 4.31
N ALA A 237 9.60 6.93 5.59
CA ALA A 237 9.50 5.88 6.61
C ALA A 237 8.06 5.35 6.76
N LEU A 238 7.07 6.23 6.88
CA LEU A 238 5.66 5.84 6.97
C LEU A 238 5.16 5.19 5.68
N GLY A 239 5.69 5.62 4.53
CA GLY A 239 5.39 5.01 3.24
C GLY A 239 5.91 3.58 3.09
N SER A 240 7.00 3.22 3.78
CA SER A 240 7.52 1.84 3.87
C SER A 240 6.96 1.04 5.04
N GLY A 241 6.06 1.62 5.84
CA GLY A 241 5.47 0.97 7.02
C GLY A 241 6.31 1.06 8.29
N ASP A 242 7.46 1.74 8.28
CA ASP A 242 8.30 1.93 9.47
C ASP A 242 7.76 3.05 10.37
N ALA A 243 6.84 2.66 11.25
CA ALA A 243 6.22 3.58 12.20
C ALA A 243 7.23 4.15 13.24
N ALA A 244 8.30 3.41 13.56
CA ALA A 244 9.30 3.84 14.54
C ALA A 244 10.18 4.95 13.95
N ALA A 245 10.74 4.74 12.76
CA ALA A 245 11.50 5.76 12.04
C ALA A 245 10.64 6.99 11.70
N GLY A 246 9.39 6.77 11.27
CA GLY A 246 8.44 7.84 11.01
C GLY A 246 8.17 8.72 12.23
N ARG A 247 7.93 8.12 13.39
CA ARG A 247 7.77 8.82 14.67
C ARG A 247 9.03 9.62 15.04
N ALA A 248 10.21 9.00 14.93
CA ALA A 248 11.46 9.66 15.23
C ALA A 248 11.70 10.89 14.34
N ALA A 249 11.35 10.81 13.06
CA ALA A 249 11.45 11.94 12.13
C ALA A 249 10.46 13.07 12.47
N LEU A 250 9.21 12.75 12.83
CA LEU A 250 8.20 13.73 13.25
C LEU A 250 8.60 14.44 14.54
N LEU A 251 9.23 13.75 15.50
CA LEU A 251 9.77 14.36 16.71
C LEU A 251 10.93 15.32 16.42
N ARG A 252 11.74 15.06 15.38
CA ARG A 252 12.77 16.01 14.93
C ARG A 252 12.16 17.24 14.25
N ALA A 253 11.06 17.09 13.54
CA ALA A 253 10.38 18.19 12.85
C ALA A 253 9.65 19.13 13.82
N GLU A 254 9.08 18.60 14.90
CA GLU A 254 8.22 19.33 15.84
C GLU A 254 8.82 20.64 16.37
N PRO A 255 10.07 20.70 16.90
CA PRO A 255 10.67 21.93 17.40
C PRO A 255 11.01 22.97 16.32
N LEU A 256 10.96 22.57 15.04
CA LEU A 256 11.24 23.44 13.89
C LEU A 256 9.97 24.07 13.32
N LEU A 257 8.78 23.66 13.79
CA LEU A 257 7.50 24.20 13.33
C LEU A 257 7.31 25.64 13.82
N ASP A 258 7.03 26.56 12.90
CA ASP A 258 6.56 27.91 13.23
C ASP A 258 5.02 27.88 13.35
N PRO A 259 4.45 28.26 14.51
CA PRO A 259 2.99 28.37 14.67
C PRO A 259 2.31 29.33 13.68
N ARG A 260 3.07 30.22 13.04
CA ARG A 260 2.59 31.19 12.05
C ARG A 260 2.60 30.64 10.62
N ALA A 261 3.20 29.47 10.41
CA ALA A 261 3.30 28.83 9.10
C ALA A 261 2.33 27.63 9.02
N PRO A 262 1.07 27.83 8.58
CA PRO A 262 0.06 26.78 8.61
C PRO A 262 0.38 25.61 7.65
N ARG A 263 1.10 25.85 6.55
CA ARG A 263 1.40 24.85 5.54
C ARG A 263 2.32 23.72 6.08
N PRO A 264 3.50 23.98 6.66
CA PRO A 264 4.31 22.94 7.27
C PRO A 264 3.63 22.22 8.43
N ALA A 265 2.89 22.94 9.27
CA ALA A 265 2.08 22.34 10.34
C ALA A 265 1.00 21.40 9.79
N GLY A 266 0.33 21.79 8.70
CA GLY A 266 -0.64 20.93 8.00
C GLY A 266 0.00 19.65 7.49
N TRP A 267 1.21 19.73 6.92
CA TRP A 267 1.95 18.56 6.47
C TRP A 267 2.37 17.64 7.61
N TRP A 268 2.81 18.20 8.72
CA TRP A 268 3.13 17.46 9.94
C TRP A 268 1.90 16.70 10.48
N HIS A 269 0.72 17.34 10.52
CA HIS A 269 -0.53 16.68 10.89
C HIS A 269 -0.94 15.58 9.90
N LEU A 270 -0.74 15.78 8.59
CA LEU A 270 -0.97 14.75 7.58
C LEU A 270 -0.16 13.49 7.87
N LEU A 271 1.13 13.66 8.19
CA LEU A 271 2.02 12.55 8.49
C LEU A 271 1.69 11.88 9.84
N HIS A 272 1.25 12.66 10.85
CA HIS A 272 0.71 12.08 12.08
C HIS A 272 -0.55 11.23 11.83
N SER A 273 -1.44 11.68 10.96
CA SER A 273 -2.59 10.86 10.55
C SER A 273 -2.15 9.52 9.96
N ARG A 274 -1.11 9.49 9.12
CA ARG A 274 -0.54 8.26 8.56
C ARG A 274 0.11 7.38 9.62
N LEU A 275 0.85 7.97 10.56
CA LEU A 275 1.44 7.25 11.69
C LEU A 275 0.36 6.59 12.55
N ASP A 276 -0.73 7.30 12.80
CA ASP A 276 -1.86 6.78 13.57
C ASP A 276 -2.61 5.65 12.84
N LEU A 277 -2.73 5.74 11.51
CA LEU A 277 -3.27 4.66 10.68
C LEU A 277 -2.44 3.38 10.78
N LEU A 278 -1.12 3.48 10.67
CA LEU A 278 -0.22 2.32 10.84
C LEU A 278 -0.31 1.71 12.24
N GLY A 279 -0.62 2.53 13.26
CA GLY A 279 -0.85 2.09 14.64
C GLY A 279 -2.29 1.67 14.96
N GLY A 280 -3.20 1.62 13.99
CA GLY A 280 -4.61 1.27 14.18
C GLY A 280 -5.43 2.31 14.98
N ARG A 281 -4.90 3.52 15.21
CA ARG A 281 -5.55 4.59 15.98
C ARG A 281 -6.43 5.45 15.08
N HIS A 282 -7.49 4.87 14.51
CA HIS A 282 -8.30 5.49 13.46
C HIS A 282 -8.94 6.83 13.87
N GLN A 283 -9.36 6.99 15.13
CA GLN A 283 -9.96 8.25 15.59
C GLN A 283 -8.93 9.39 15.69
N ALA A 284 -7.73 9.11 16.17
CA ALA A 284 -6.64 10.08 16.18
C ALA A 284 -6.23 10.44 14.76
N ALA A 285 -6.11 9.44 13.87
CA ALA A 285 -5.84 9.63 12.46
C ALA A 285 -6.84 10.58 11.79
N LEU A 286 -8.13 10.43 12.08
CA LEU A 286 -9.19 11.30 11.55
C LEU A 286 -9.05 12.74 12.06
N THR A 287 -8.75 12.91 13.34
CA THR A 287 -8.53 14.24 13.95
C THR A 287 -7.37 14.94 13.26
N HIS A 288 -6.24 14.26 13.08
CA HIS A 288 -5.08 14.80 12.40
C HIS A 288 -5.34 15.08 10.91
N ALA A 289 -6.07 14.23 10.19
CA ALA A 289 -6.44 14.45 8.79
C ALA A 289 -7.25 15.75 8.61
N ARG A 290 -8.24 15.98 9.49
CA ARG A 290 -9.07 17.19 9.48
C ARG A 290 -8.30 18.45 9.85
N LEU A 291 -7.38 18.37 10.80
CA LEU A 291 -6.46 19.47 11.11
C LEU A 291 -5.57 19.81 9.93
N ALA A 292 -5.00 18.80 9.27
CA ALA A 292 -4.19 18.99 8.07
C ALA A 292 -4.96 19.72 6.96
N LEU A 293 -6.20 19.30 6.71
CA LEU A 293 -7.06 19.94 5.69
C LEU A 293 -7.39 21.39 6.02
N ARG A 294 -7.69 21.69 7.29
CA ARG A 294 -7.94 23.06 7.75
C ARG A 294 -6.72 23.94 7.54
N LEU A 295 -5.54 23.51 8.00
CA LEU A 295 -4.31 24.28 7.87
C LEU A 295 -3.87 24.46 6.41
N ALA A 296 -4.13 23.47 5.54
CA ALA A 296 -3.93 23.60 4.11
C ALA A 296 -4.83 24.70 3.52
N SER A 297 -6.09 24.79 3.96
CA SER A 297 -7.00 25.87 3.56
C SER A 297 -6.56 27.25 4.08
N GLU A 298 -6.10 27.30 5.34
CA GLU A 298 -5.57 28.54 5.97
C GLU A 298 -4.32 29.07 5.25
N SER A 299 -3.48 28.19 4.68
CA SER A 299 -2.31 28.56 3.88
C SER A 299 -2.64 29.04 2.47
N GLN A 300 -3.92 29.17 2.12
CA GLN A 300 -4.39 29.50 0.77
C GLN A 300 -3.86 28.57 -0.33
N LEU A 301 -3.58 27.30 0.05
CA LEU A 301 -3.12 26.27 -0.88
C LEU A 301 -4.18 26.07 -1.97
N PRO A 302 -3.83 26.16 -3.27
CA PRO A 302 -4.76 25.92 -4.36
C PRO A 302 -5.46 24.55 -4.25
N GLU A 303 -6.75 24.48 -4.58
CA GLU A 303 -7.57 23.28 -4.34
C GLU A 303 -6.97 22.03 -4.97
N ARG A 304 -6.35 22.17 -6.12
CA ARG A 304 -5.65 21.07 -6.80
C ARG A 304 -4.52 20.45 -5.97
N TRP A 305 -3.83 21.25 -5.15
CA TRP A 305 -2.76 20.79 -4.27
C TRP A 305 -3.28 20.27 -2.94
N MET A 306 -4.53 20.57 -2.59
CA MET A 306 -5.17 19.99 -1.42
C MET A 306 -5.51 18.51 -1.59
N GLY A 307 -5.40 17.96 -2.82
CA GLY A 307 -5.80 16.59 -3.14
C GLY A 307 -5.22 15.54 -2.18
N VAL A 308 -3.93 15.59 -1.88
CA VAL A 308 -3.28 14.65 -0.93
C VAL A 308 -3.88 14.76 0.47
N THR A 309 -4.19 15.97 0.93
CA THR A 309 -4.77 16.23 2.25
C THR A 309 -6.24 15.80 2.30
N VAL A 310 -6.99 16.06 1.24
CA VAL A 310 -8.38 15.60 1.07
C VAL A 310 -8.45 14.08 1.06
N MET A 311 -7.61 13.40 0.27
CA MET A 311 -7.56 11.94 0.21
C MET A 311 -7.20 11.29 1.54
N GLN A 312 -6.49 11.98 2.44
CA GLN A 312 -6.11 11.40 3.72
C GLN A 312 -7.32 11.02 4.58
N GLU A 313 -8.40 11.83 4.59
CA GLU A 313 -9.64 11.44 5.27
C GLU A 313 -10.27 10.20 4.59
N GLY A 314 -10.24 10.13 3.26
CA GLY A 314 -10.64 8.94 2.52
C GLY A 314 -9.86 7.68 2.93
N HIS A 315 -8.54 7.78 3.06
CA HIS A 315 -7.71 6.66 3.55
C HIS A 315 -8.08 6.24 4.98
N VAL A 316 -8.43 7.18 5.86
CA VAL A 316 -8.90 6.87 7.21
C VAL A 316 -10.23 6.11 7.16
N GLN A 317 -11.17 6.52 6.32
CA GLN A 317 -12.44 5.80 6.17
C GLN A 317 -12.23 4.39 5.60
N MET A 318 -11.32 4.23 4.64
CA MET A 318 -10.92 2.90 4.14
C MET A 318 -10.40 1.99 5.25
N ALA A 319 -9.53 2.50 6.13
CA ALA A 319 -8.98 1.74 7.26
C ALA A 319 -10.04 1.35 8.30
N ARG A 320 -11.13 2.12 8.39
CA ARG A 320 -12.28 1.83 9.27
C ARG A 320 -13.27 0.82 8.67
N GLY A 321 -13.07 0.43 7.41
CA GLY A 321 -14.04 -0.38 6.67
C GLY A 321 -15.24 0.42 6.13
N GLU A 322 -15.24 1.72 6.27
CA GLU A 322 -16.30 2.64 5.81
C GLU A 322 -16.07 3.03 4.34
N TYR A 323 -15.99 2.02 3.48
CA TYR A 323 -15.50 2.17 2.11
C TYR A 323 -16.31 3.19 1.28
N LEU A 324 -17.64 3.18 1.41
CA LEU A 324 -18.49 4.10 0.67
C LEU A 324 -18.30 5.56 1.13
N LEU A 325 -17.97 5.78 2.41
CA LEU A 325 -17.68 7.12 2.93
C LEU A 325 -16.34 7.66 2.44
N ALA A 326 -15.43 6.79 1.97
CA ALA A 326 -14.14 7.21 1.40
C ALA A 326 -14.27 7.79 -0.01
N VAL A 327 -15.24 7.32 -0.80
CA VAL A 327 -15.41 7.65 -2.23
C VAL A 327 -15.49 9.17 -2.48
N PRO A 328 -16.30 9.97 -1.77
CA PRO A 328 -16.40 11.42 -2.03
C PRO A 328 -15.08 12.18 -1.89
N PHE A 329 -14.16 11.72 -1.03
CA PHE A 329 -12.84 12.34 -0.88
C PHE A 329 -11.94 12.06 -2.08
N PHE A 330 -11.97 10.83 -2.61
CA PHE A 330 -11.23 10.48 -3.81
C PHE A 330 -11.81 11.16 -5.06
N ASP A 331 -13.14 11.17 -5.20
CA ASP A 331 -13.83 11.86 -6.32
C ASP A 331 -13.56 13.38 -6.28
N ARG A 332 -13.58 14.02 -5.11
CA ARG A 332 -13.25 15.45 -4.96
C ARG A 332 -11.80 15.73 -5.36
N ALA A 333 -10.85 14.91 -4.90
CA ALA A 333 -9.45 15.07 -5.26
C ALA A 333 -9.22 14.85 -6.76
N GLY A 334 -9.91 13.87 -7.37
CA GLY A 334 -9.87 13.61 -8.81
C GLY A 334 -10.48 14.71 -9.65
N GLY A 335 -11.59 15.29 -9.20
CA GLY A 335 -12.24 16.40 -9.89
C GLY A 335 -11.42 17.69 -9.90
N ALA A 336 -10.59 17.91 -8.88
CA ALA A 336 -9.65 19.04 -8.83
C ALA A 336 -8.35 18.79 -9.61
N ALA A 337 -8.04 17.52 -9.96
CA ALA A 337 -6.82 17.11 -10.65
C ALA A 337 -7.01 16.98 -12.18
N SER A 338 -5.95 16.65 -12.89
CA SER A 338 -6.01 16.31 -14.33
C SER A 338 -4.96 15.26 -14.68
N GLY A 339 -5.11 14.62 -15.84
CA GLY A 339 -4.17 13.63 -16.34
C GLY A 339 -3.98 12.45 -15.38
N ALA A 340 -2.74 11.99 -15.19
CA ALA A 340 -2.40 10.86 -14.35
C ALA A 340 -2.86 11.03 -12.89
N GLN A 341 -2.81 12.24 -12.34
CA GLN A 341 -3.23 12.50 -10.97
C GLN A 341 -4.75 12.31 -10.78
N ALA A 342 -5.56 12.74 -11.74
CA ALA A 342 -7.01 12.49 -11.72
C ALA A 342 -7.30 10.99 -11.83
N GLN A 343 -6.64 10.31 -12.77
CA GLN A 343 -6.77 8.87 -12.97
C GLN A 343 -6.41 8.10 -11.69
N PHE A 344 -5.33 8.49 -11.01
CA PHE A 344 -4.93 7.96 -9.71
C PHE A 344 -6.05 8.04 -8.66
N CYS A 345 -6.68 9.21 -8.50
CA CYS A 345 -7.77 9.40 -7.54
C CYS A 345 -9.00 8.55 -7.89
N TRP A 346 -9.35 8.46 -9.18
CA TRP A 346 -10.45 7.63 -9.63
C TRP A 346 -10.19 6.14 -9.44
N CYS A 347 -8.95 5.68 -9.62
CA CYS A 347 -8.58 4.30 -9.25
C CYS A 347 -8.89 4.02 -7.78
N LEU A 348 -8.54 4.93 -6.86
CA LEU A 348 -8.85 4.77 -5.43
C LEU A 348 -10.37 4.72 -5.18
N ALA A 349 -11.14 5.55 -5.85
CA ALA A 349 -12.61 5.55 -5.74
C ALA A 349 -13.22 4.23 -6.24
N HIS A 350 -12.76 3.70 -7.37
CA HIS A 350 -13.17 2.39 -7.89
C HIS A 350 -12.83 1.27 -6.91
N LEU A 351 -11.60 1.24 -6.38
CA LEU A 351 -11.18 0.22 -5.41
C LEU A 351 -11.97 0.30 -4.10
N ALA A 352 -12.36 1.51 -3.67
CA ALA A 352 -13.22 1.70 -2.50
C ALA A 352 -14.64 1.15 -2.75
N ARG A 353 -15.24 1.43 -3.90
CA ARG A 353 -16.54 0.86 -4.32
C ARG A 353 -16.47 -0.66 -4.43
N ALA A 354 -15.38 -1.20 -4.99
CA ALA A 354 -15.17 -2.64 -5.09
C ALA A 354 -15.21 -3.33 -3.73
N LEU A 355 -14.46 -2.82 -2.74
CA LEU A 355 -14.46 -3.37 -1.38
C LEU A 355 -15.83 -3.20 -0.68
N HIS A 356 -16.53 -2.08 -0.91
CA HIS A 356 -17.88 -1.89 -0.38
C HIS A 356 -18.84 -2.97 -0.87
N HIS A 357 -18.89 -3.18 -2.19
CA HIS A 357 -19.78 -4.17 -2.78
C HIS A 357 -19.37 -5.61 -2.45
N ALA A 358 -18.07 -5.89 -2.31
CA ALA A 358 -17.59 -7.22 -1.90
C ALA A 358 -18.00 -7.61 -0.45
N CYS A 359 -18.33 -6.63 0.40
CA CYS A 359 -18.85 -6.90 1.74
C CYS A 359 -20.34 -7.30 1.75
N ALA A 360 -21.06 -7.06 0.66
CA ALA A 360 -22.45 -7.48 0.54
C ALA A 360 -22.53 -8.99 0.18
N ALA A 361 -23.55 -9.67 0.70
CA ALA A 361 -23.64 -11.13 0.63
C ALA A 361 -24.45 -11.65 -0.57
N ASP A 362 -24.61 -10.86 -1.64
CA ASP A 362 -25.41 -11.26 -2.82
C ASP A 362 -24.62 -11.19 -4.13
N ASP A 363 -25.08 -11.96 -5.11
CA ASP A 363 -24.41 -12.13 -6.41
C ASP A 363 -24.39 -10.84 -7.24
N GLY A 364 -25.40 -9.97 -7.13
CA GLY A 364 -25.47 -8.70 -7.86
C GLY A 364 -24.41 -7.71 -7.38
N HIS A 365 -24.19 -7.65 -6.08
CA HIS A 365 -23.11 -6.84 -5.49
C HIS A 365 -21.74 -7.39 -5.85
N LEU A 366 -21.56 -8.71 -5.90
CA LEU A 366 -20.30 -9.32 -6.31
C LEU A 366 -19.93 -8.94 -7.74
N GLN A 367 -20.85 -9.00 -8.69
CA GLN A 367 -20.58 -8.59 -10.09
C GLN A 367 -20.18 -7.11 -10.18
N THR A 368 -20.86 -6.25 -9.43
CA THR A 368 -20.50 -4.82 -9.33
C THR A 368 -19.12 -4.64 -8.72
N ALA A 369 -18.81 -5.37 -7.63
CA ALA A 369 -17.50 -5.33 -7.00
C ALA A 369 -16.38 -5.70 -7.99
N LEU A 370 -16.57 -6.75 -8.78
CA LEU A 370 -15.57 -7.22 -9.75
C LEU A 370 -15.37 -6.22 -10.90
N ALA A 371 -16.43 -5.57 -11.39
CA ALA A 371 -16.34 -4.54 -12.41
C ALA A 371 -15.57 -3.30 -11.92
N GLU A 372 -15.89 -2.82 -10.70
CA GLU A 372 -15.19 -1.72 -10.05
C GLU A 372 -13.72 -2.06 -9.79
N LEU A 373 -13.44 -3.27 -9.31
CA LEU A 373 -12.09 -3.78 -9.08
C LEU A 373 -11.25 -3.81 -10.36
N ALA A 374 -11.82 -4.33 -11.45
CA ALA A 374 -11.15 -4.40 -12.73
C ALA A 374 -10.81 -2.99 -13.26
N SER A 375 -11.76 -2.04 -13.16
CA SER A 375 -11.54 -0.65 -13.58
C SER A 375 -10.43 0.02 -12.77
N GLY A 376 -10.46 -0.12 -11.44
CA GLY A 376 -9.46 0.47 -10.55
C GLY A 376 -8.05 -0.09 -10.75
N LEU A 377 -7.93 -1.41 -10.89
CA LEU A 377 -6.62 -2.08 -11.08
C LEU A 377 -6.06 -1.88 -12.49
N ALA A 378 -6.90 -1.88 -13.53
CA ALA A 378 -6.46 -1.57 -14.90
C ALA A 378 -5.87 -0.16 -14.98
N GLY A 379 -6.53 0.84 -14.40
CA GLY A 379 -6.01 2.20 -14.33
C GLY A 379 -4.70 2.30 -13.53
N ALA A 380 -4.59 1.60 -12.41
CA ALA A 380 -3.36 1.56 -11.61
C ALA A 380 -2.20 0.91 -12.41
N ARG A 381 -2.46 -0.16 -13.16
CA ARG A 381 -1.48 -0.82 -14.04
C ARG A 381 -1.03 0.10 -15.19
N GLU A 382 -1.94 0.84 -15.82
CA GLU A 382 -1.62 1.80 -16.88
C GLU A 382 -0.70 2.92 -16.38
N LEU A 383 -0.89 3.36 -15.14
CA LEU A 383 -0.03 4.31 -14.46
C LEU A 383 1.28 3.70 -13.93
N ALA A 384 1.49 2.40 -14.07
CA ALA A 384 2.56 1.64 -13.39
C ALA A 384 2.62 1.93 -11.87
N TRP A 385 1.45 2.15 -11.26
CA TRP A 385 1.34 2.60 -9.87
C TRP A 385 1.11 1.43 -8.91
N LEU A 386 2.16 1.04 -8.21
CA LEU A 386 2.16 -0.11 -7.30
C LEU A 386 1.75 0.25 -5.86
N ASN A 387 1.72 1.54 -5.52
CA ASN A 387 1.57 2.02 -4.14
C ASN A 387 0.16 2.55 -3.78
N PHE A 388 -0.90 2.03 -4.42
CA PHE A 388 -2.25 2.36 -3.98
C PHE A 388 -2.48 1.95 -2.52
N PHE A 389 -3.18 2.80 -1.77
CA PHE A 389 -3.38 2.64 -0.31
C PHE A 389 -2.08 2.44 0.49
N ARG A 390 -1.02 3.19 0.14
CA ARG A 390 0.30 3.11 0.80
C ARG A 390 0.22 3.26 2.32
N ALA A 391 -0.61 4.19 2.81
CA ALA A 391 -0.81 4.43 4.24
C ALA A 391 -1.67 3.36 4.95
N THR A 392 -2.29 2.45 4.20
CA THR A 392 -3.19 1.41 4.70
C THR A 392 -2.87 0.06 4.04
N PRO A 393 -1.73 -0.60 4.41
CA PRO A 393 -1.29 -1.84 3.78
C PRO A 393 -2.32 -2.96 3.85
N ALA A 394 -3.10 -3.04 4.95
CA ALA A 394 -4.17 -4.02 5.10
C ALA A 394 -5.29 -3.85 4.07
N VAL A 395 -5.64 -2.59 3.72
CA VAL A 395 -6.61 -2.29 2.66
C VAL A 395 -6.07 -2.70 1.29
N ALA A 396 -4.80 -2.37 1.00
CA ALA A 396 -4.14 -2.80 -0.22
C ALA A 396 -4.12 -4.34 -0.34
N ALA A 397 -3.80 -5.03 0.75
CA ALA A 397 -3.82 -6.49 0.80
C ALA A 397 -5.24 -7.07 0.58
N ALA A 398 -6.29 -6.41 1.09
CA ALA A 398 -7.69 -6.83 0.85
C ALA A 398 -8.08 -6.68 -0.64
N VAL A 399 -7.68 -5.58 -1.29
CA VAL A 399 -7.86 -5.38 -2.73
C VAL A 399 -7.13 -6.47 -3.52
N CYS A 400 -5.86 -6.73 -3.20
CA CYS A 400 -5.06 -7.77 -3.84
C CYS A 400 -5.66 -9.17 -3.64
N ALA A 401 -6.17 -9.47 -2.45
CA ALA A 401 -6.82 -10.73 -2.14
C ALA A 401 -8.06 -10.95 -3.00
N LEU A 402 -8.95 -9.96 -3.07
CA LEU A 402 -10.16 -10.03 -3.90
C LEU A 402 -9.81 -10.20 -5.38
N ALA A 403 -8.79 -9.50 -5.86
CA ALA A 403 -8.33 -9.60 -7.24
C ALA A 403 -7.79 -10.99 -7.59
N LEU A 404 -6.97 -11.58 -6.71
CA LEU A 404 -6.42 -12.92 -6.93
C LEU A 404 -7.48 -14.01 -6.88
N GLU A 405 -8.47 -13.91 -5.99
CA GLU A 405 -9.58 -14.87 -5.92
C GLU A 405 -10.36 -14.96 -7.24
N HIS A 406 -10.47 -13.84 -7.95
CA HIS A 406 -11.25 -13.76 -9.19
C HIS A 406 -10.40 -13.63 -10.46
N GLY A 407 -9.07 -13.76 -10.36
CA GLY A 407 -8.16 -13.71 -11.50
C GLY A 407 -8.04 -12.34 -12.18
N ILE A 408 -8.44 -11.25 -11.50
CA ILE A 408 -8.42 -9.90 -12.04
C ILE A 408 -7.00 -9.31 -11.91
N GLU A 409 -6.41 -8.88 -13.03
CA GLU A 409 -5.07 -8.28 -13.11
C GLU A 409 -4.00 -9.04 -12.29
N ALA A 410 -4.10 -10.38 -12.27
CA ALA A 410 -3.36 -11.23 -11.34
C ALA A 410 -1.82 -11.07 -11.42
N ALA A 411 -1.28 -10.78 -12.60
CA ALA A 411 0.16 -10.55 -12.78
C ALA A 411 0.60 -9.26 -12.10
N PHE A 412 -0.10 -8.15 -12.34
CA PHE A 412 0.13 -6.85 -11.72
C PHE A 412 -0.02 -6.90 -10.19
N VAL A 413 -1.08 -7.57 -9.72
CA VAL A 413 -1.35 -7.72 -8.29
C VAL A 413 -0.24 -8.51 -7.58
N ARG A 414 0.31 -9.58 -8.18
CA ARG A 414 1.46 -10.29 -7.62
C ARG A 414 2.71 -9.42 -7.54
N GLU A 415 2.93 -8.56 -8.52
CA GLU A 415 4.02 -7.58 -8.48
C GLU A 415 3.84 -6.58 -7.33
N VAL A 416 2.63 -6.01 -7.15
CA VAL A 416 2.29 -5.13 -6.01
C VAL A 416 2.59 -5.81 -4.68
N ILE A 417 2.15 -7.07 -4.51
CA ILE A 417 2.37 -7.84 -3.27
C ILE A 417 3.86 -8.03 -3.01
N ALA A 418 4.61 -8.45 -4.04
CA ALA A 418 6.04 -8.74 -3.91
C ALA A 418 6.86 -7.48 -3.59
N GLN A 419 6.64 -6.38 -4.33
CA GLN A 419 7.40 -5.14 -4.13
C GLN A 419 7.10 -4.46 -2.80
N ARG A 420 5.86 -4.58 -2.31
CA ARG A 420 5.43 -3.94 -1.06
C ARG A 420 5.54 -4.85 0.16
N GLY A 421 5.86 -6.12 -0.01
CA GLY A 421 5.88 -7.09 1.08
C GLY A 421 4.54 -7.22 1.79
N LEU A 422 3.41 -7.14 1.03
CA LEU A 422 2.09 -7.21 1.64
C LEU A 422 1.84 -8.59 2.25
N VAL A 423 1.27 -8.60 3.44
CA VAL A 423 0.87 -9.82 4.14
C VAL A 423 -0.57 -10.15 3.78
N ALA A 424 -0.85 -11.42 3.50
CA ALA A 424 -2.19 -11.87 3.18
C ALA A 424 -3.17 -11.57 4.32
N VAL A 425 -4.33 -11.00 3.97
CA VAL A 425 -5.40 -10.70 4.94
C VAL A 425 -6.09 -11.97 5.45
N ARG A 426 -5.95 -13.06 4.71
CA ARG A 426 -6.51 -14.38 5.02
C ARG A 426 -5.51 -15.46 4.64
N PRO A 427 -5.29 -16.46 5.50
CA PRO A 427 -4.35 -17.56 5.23
C PRO A 427 -4.91 -18.63 4.27
N ASP A 428 -6.20 -18.59 3.94
CA ASP A 428 -6.84 -19.50 2.99
C ASP A 428 -6.60 -19.15 1.52
N LEU A 429 -5.94 -18.02 1.24
CA LEU A 429 -5.65 -17.59 -0.13
C LEU A 429 -4.50 -18.40 -0.73
N ALA A 430 -4.84 -19.50 -1.38
CA ALA A 430 -3.88 -20.34 -2.08
C ALA A 430 -3.20 -19.62 -3.26
N GLU A 431 -3.87 -18.67 -3.90
CA GLU A 431 -3.40 -17.87 -5.03
C GLU A 431 -2.43 -16.75 -4.64
N TRP A 432 -2.37 -16.40 -3.34
CA TRP A 432 -1.40 -15.44 -2.83
C TRP A 432 0.03 -15.90 -3.12
N PRO A 433 0.97 -15.03 -3.51
CA PRO A 433 2.34 -15.43 -3.86
C PRO A 433 3.18 -15.71 -2.61
N TRP A 434 2.82 -16.75 -1.87
CA TRP A 434 3.53 -17.17 -0.68
C TRP A 434 4.96 -17.55 -1.01
N PRO A 435 5.98 -17.01 -0.30
CA PRO A 435 7.36 -17.41 -0.49
C PRO A 435 7.60 -18.90 -0.21
N ILE A 436 6.89 -19.43 0.80
CA ILE A 436 6.99 -20.84 1.21
C ILE A 436 5.57 -21.40 1.31
N ARG A 437 5.32 -22.53 0.64
CA ARG A 437 4.06 -23.27 0.72
C ARG A 437 4.33 -24.66 1.23
N VAL A 438 3.58 -25.08 2.24
CA VAL A 438 3.65 -26.43 2.80
C VAL A 438 2.29 -27.08 2.69
N ARG A 439 2.24 -28.20 2.01
CA ARG A 439 1.04 -29.07 1.95
C ARG A 439 1.28 -30.28 2.79
N THR A 440 0.34 -30.59 3.68
CA THR A 440 0.40 -31.72 4.61
C THR A 440 -0.84 -32.61 4.51
N LEU A 441 -1.92 -32.11 3.90
CA LEU A 441 -3.16 -32.85 3.67
C LEU A 441 -3.01 -33.71 2.42
N GLY A 442 -2.87 -35.05 2.60
CA GLY A 442 -2.59 -36.00 1.54
C GLY A 442 -1.10 -36.32 1.34
N GLY A 443 -0.21 -35.78 2.18
CA GLY A 443 1.24 -35.99 2.14
C GLY A 443 2.05 -34.71 2.13
N LEU A 444 3.33 -34.80 2.52
CA LEU A 444 4.20 -33.64 2.63
C LEU A 444 4.70 -33.17 1.26
N ARG A 445 4.41 -31.92 0.92
CA ARG A 445 5.02 -31.17 -0.19
C ARG A 445 5.43 -29.80 0.31
N VAL A 446 6.65 -29.39 0.00
CA VAL A 446 7.17 -28.07 0.34
C VAL A 446 7.62 -27.38 -0.93
N GLU A 447 7.11 -26.18 -1.17
CA GLU A 447 7.47 -25.31 -2.29
C GLU A 447 8.16 -24.07 -1.73
N VAL A 448 9.28 -23.68 -2.32
CA VAL A 448 10.01 -22.45 -2.00
C VAL A 448 10.21 -21.65 -3.27
N GLY A 449 9.77 -20.40 -3.30
CA GLY A 449 9.81 -19.57 -4.50
C GLY A 449 9.09 -20.18 -5.71
N GLY A 450 8.01 -20.95 -5.46
CA GLY A 450 7.24 -21.64 -6.50
C GLY A 450 7.87 -22.94 -7.03
N GLN A 451 8.98 -23.40 -6.45
CA GLN A 451 9.64 -24.64 -6.82
C GLN A 451 9.49 -25.70 -5.74
N ASN A 452 9.11 -26.92 -6.14
CA ASN A 452 9.03 -28.05 -5.22
C ASN A 452 10.42 -28.45 -4.72
N LEU A 453 10.57 -28.51 -3.39
CA LEU A 453 11.78 -29.05 -2.78
C LEU A 453 11.86 -30.56 -3.00
N ALA A 454 12.93 -31.00 -3.67
CA ALA A 454 13.21 -32.42 -3.81
C ALA A 454 13.95 -32.94 -2.57
N PHE A 455 13.30 -33.79 -1.79
CA PHE A 455 13.90 -34.42 -0.61
C PHE A 455 14.78 -35.62 -1.01
N LYS A 456 16.07 -35.39 -1.29
CA LYS A 456 17.01 -36.45 -1.58
C LYS A 456 17.88 -36.76 -0.35
N GLY A 457 17.73 -37.97 0.23
CA GLY A 457 18.64 -38.53 1.23
C GLY A 457 18.30 -38.27 2.70
N ARG A 458 19.09 -38.86 3.60
CA ARG A 458 18.95 -38.84 5.09
C ARG A 458 19.12 -37.44 5.70
N VAL A 459 19.69 -36.49 4.99
CA VAL A 459 20.14 -35.19 5.53
C VAL A 459 18.97 -34.25 5.90
N ALA A 460 17.79 -34.44 5.31
CA ALA A 460 16.65 -33.56 5.51
C ALA A 460 15.57 -34.08 6.50
N LYS A 461 15.69 -35.33 7.02
CA LYS A 461 14.63 -35.98 7.81
C LYS A 461 14.28 -35.16 9.06
N LYS A 462 15.23 -34.90 9.95
CA LYS A 462 14.99 -34.18 11.22
C LYS A 462 14.56 -32.72 11.09
N PRO A 463 15.11 -31.91 10.16
CA PRO A 463 14.56 -30.59 9.86
C PRO A 463 13.09 -30.61 9.40
N LEU A 464 12.71 -31.56 8.56
CA LEU A 464 11.33 -31.72 8.10
C LEU A 464 10.39 -32.23 9.19
N GLU A 465 10.86 -33.17 10.04
CA GLU A 465 10.12 -33.59 11.23
C GLU A 465 9.84 -32.39 12.15
N LEU A 466 10.81 -31.49 12.34
CA LEU A 466 10.61 -30.26 13.11
C LEU A 466 9.54 -29.36 12.45
N LEU A 467 9.60 -29.15 11.13
CA LEU A 467 8.58 -28.38 10.41
C LEU A 467 7.19 -28.97 10.61
N VAL A 468 7.04 -30.29 10.41
CA VAL A 468 5.75 -31.00 10.54
C VAL A 468 5.25 -30.97 11.99
N PHE A 469 6.16 -31.10 12.97
CA PHE A 469 5.82 -30.98 14.39
C PHE A 469 5.28 -29.59 14.75
N LEU A 470 5.94 -28.52 14.26
CA LEU A 470 5.44 -27.15 14.44
C LEU A 470 4.05 -26.98 13.81
N ILE A 471 3.84 -27.52 12.62
CA ILE A 471 2.53 -27.49 11.94
C ILE A 471 1.47 -28.24 12.75
N ALA A 472 1.79 -29.47 13.20
CA ALA A 472 0.87 -30.28 14.01
C ALA A 472 0.48 -29.60 15.34
N SER A 473 1.37 -28.75 15.85
CA SER A 473 1.17 -27.89 17.03
C SER A 473 0.52 -26.55 16.68
N SER A 474 -0.25 -26.46 15.60
CA SER A 474 -0.95 -25.26 15.11
C SER A 474 -0.02 -24.12 14.64
N GLY A 475 1.25 -24.41 14.36
CA GLY A 475 2.21 -23.43 13.79
C GLY A 475 2.72 -22.37 14.75
N ASN A 476 2.22 -22.34 15.99
CA ASN A 476 2.49 -21.25 16.93
C ASN A 476 2.94 -21.74 18.30
N ASP A 477 3.81 -20.92 18.92
CA ASP A 477 4.05 -20.90 20.38
C ASP A 477 4.53 -22.23 20.98
N VAL A 478 5.39 -22.98 20.28
CA VAL A 478 5.94 -24.25 20.72
C VAL A 478 7.20 -24.03 21.56
N ALA A 479 7.17 -24.40 22.83
CA ALA A 479 8.37 -24.30 23.67
C ALA A 479 9.52 -25.20 23.15
N LEU A 480 10.75 -24.68 23.15
CA LEU A 480 11.96 -25.44 22.72
C LEU A 480 12.10 -26.80 23.44
N GLY A 481 11.79 -26.83 24.75
CA GLY A 481 11.83 -28.07 25.53
C GLY A 481 10.82 -29.11 25.05
N THR A 482 9.59 -28.68 24.70
CA THR A 482 8.54 -29.55 24.16
C THR A 482 8.95 -30.13 22.81
N ALA A 483 9.47 -29.29 21.90
CA ALA A 483 9.94 -29.75 20.60
C ALA A 483 11.13 -30.70 20.71
N ALA A 484 12.11 -30.39 21.59
CA ALA A 484 13.25 -31.24 21.83
C ALA A 484 12.84 -32.61 22.39
N PHE A 485 11.95 -32.63 23.38
CA PHE A 485 11.44 -33.86 23.95
C PHE A 485 10.67 -34.71 22.93
N ALA A 486 9.77 -34.10 22.15
CA ALA A 486 8.95 -34.83 21.18
C ALA A 486 9.77 -35.46 20.04
N LEU A 487 10.84 -34.79 19.59
CA LEU A 487 11.58 -35.21 18.38
C LEU A 487 12.88 -36.00 18.70
N TRP A 488 13.38 -35.97 19.95
CA TRP A 488 14.61 -36.63 20.40
C TRP A 488 14.42 -37.31 21.75
N LEU A 489 13.42 -38.19 21.85
CA LEU A 489 13.09 -38.94 23.06
C LEU A 489 14.26 -39.73 23.64
N GLU A 490 15.23 -40.12 22.79
CA GLU A 490 16.37 -40.97 23.15
C GLU A 490 17.58 -40.18 23.68
N LEU A 491 17.52 -38.83 23.63
CA LEU A 491 18.65 -37.98 24.03
C LEU A 491 18.41 -37.28 25.36
N ASP A 492 19.51 -37.09 26.11
CA ASP A 492 19.48 -36.22 27.29
C ASP A 492 19.11 -34.80 26.94
N GLY A 493 18.47 -34.05 27.86
CA GLY A 493 17.88 -32.75 27.64
C GLY A 493 18.82 -31.73 26.96
N ASP A 494 20.09 -31.66 27.32
CA ASP A 494 21.06 -30.74 26.71
C ASP A 494 21.46 -31.18 25.30
N LYS A 495 21.62 -32.47 25.07
CA LYS A 495 21.91 -33.03 23.74
C LYS A 495 20.70 -32.87 22.81
N ALA A 496 19.48 -33.07 23.32
CA ALA A 496 18.24 -32.84 22.57
C ALA A 496 18.09 -31.39 22.15
N ARG A 497 18.39 -30.42 23.04
CA ARG A 497 18.37 -28.98 22.72
C ARG A 497 19.42 -28.60 21.67
N ALA A 498 20.64 -29.13 21.75
CA ALA A 498 21.68 -28.92 20.76
C ALA A 498 21.26 -29.47 19.38
N ALA A 499 20.66 -30.66 19.35
CA ALA A 499 20.15 -31.30 18.14
C ALA A 499 19.01 -30.49 17.53
N LEU A 500 18.09 -29.96 18.35
CA LEU A 500 17.00 -29.07 17.91
C LEU A 500 17.55 -27.78 17.29
N THR A 501 18.54 -27.14 17.93
CA THR A 501 19.15 -25.92 17.40
C THR A 501 19.82 -26.17 16.04
N ALA A 502 20.51 -27.28 15.89
CA ALA A 502 21.10 -27.69 14.62
C ALA A 502 20.04 -28.01 13.55
N ALA A 503 18.92 -28.63 13.94
CA ALA A 503 17.80 -28.92 13.05
C ALA A 503 17.10 -27.63 12.62
N LEU A 504 16.88 -26.67 13.51
CA LEU A 504 16.30 -25.36 13.23
C LEU A 504 17.15 -24.57 12.21
N HIS A 505 18.46 -24.50 12.43
CA HIS A 505 19.36 -23.83 11.47
C HIS A 505 19.32 -24.49 10.07
N ARG A 506 19.28 -25.84 10.03
CA ARG A 506 19.15 -26.55 8.75
C ARG A 506 17.79 -26.35 8.10
N LEU A 507 16.70 -26.28 8.89
CA LEU A 507 15.36 -26.01 8.40
C LEU A 507 15.28 -24.62 7.75
N ARG A 508 15.78 -23.59 8.43
CA ARG A 508 15.83 -22.22 7.88
C ARG A 508 16.60 -22.18 6.56
N ARG A 509 17.74 -22.83 6.49
CA ARG A 509 18.52 -22.96 5.24
C ARG A 509 17.76 -23.71 4.15
N LEU A 510 17.02 -24.75 4.50
CA LEU A 510 16.20 -25.52 3.55
C LEU A 510 15.06 -24.68 2.98
N LEU A 511 14.45 -23.85 3.82
CA LEU A 511 13.38 -22.93 3.45
C LEU A 511 13.88 -21.63 2.76
N GLY A 512 15.21 -21.42 2.73
CA GLY A 512 15.81 -20.25 2.08
C GLY A 512 15.56 -18.92 2.77
N ASN A 513 15.01 -18.94 4.00
CA ASN A 513 14.70 -17.74 4.76
C ASN A 513 14.80 -18.02 6.28
N ASP A 514 15.64 -17.24 6.96
CA ASP A 514 15.87 -17.40 8.40
C ASP A 514 14.65 -17.00 9.24
N ASP A 515 13.82 -16.09 8.73
CA ASP A 515 12.61 -15.61 9.40
C ASP A 515 11.39 -16.54 9.18
N ALA A 516 11.51 -17.58 8.35
CA ALA A 516 10.41 -18.53 8.11
C ALA A 516 9.98 -19.27 9.39
N VAL A 517 10.94 -19.48 10.30
CA VAL A 517 10.71 -20.05 11.63
C VAL A 517 11.26 -19.08 12.67
N MET A 518 10.37 -18.41 13.37
CA MET A 518 10.71 -17.45 14.42
C MET A 518 11.06 -18.16 15.72
N LEU A 519 12.02 -17.59 16.46
CA LEU A 519 12.38 -18.04 17.82
C LEU A 519 12.38 -16.82 18.72
N GLU A 520 11.33 -16.70 19.55
CA GLU A 520 11.17 -15.61 20.48
C GLU A 520 10.91 -16.13 21.88
N HIS A 521 11.63 -15.60 22.87
CA HIS A 521 11.48 -15.97 24.29
C HIS A 521 11.53 -17.50 24.55
N GLY A 522 12.33 -18.23 23.76
CA GLY A 522 12.45 -19.69 23.90
C GLY A 522 11.27 -20.49 23.29
N ARG A 523 10.47 -19.87 22.43
CA ARG A 523 9.34 -20.48 21.75
C ARG A 523 9.50 -20.39 20.23
N LEU A 524 9.11 -21.44 19.54
CA LEU A 524 9.15 -21.56 18.08
C LEU A 524 7.77 -21.30 17.49
N SER A 525 7.74 -20.55 16.39
CA SER A 525 6.53 -20.35 15.58
C SER A 525 6.88 -20.24 14.10
N LEU A 526 5.94 -20.62 13.23
CA LEU A 526 6.04 -20.34 11.80
C LEU A 526 5.64 -18.88 11.54
N ASN A 527 6.37 -18.23 10.64
CA ASN A 527 6.03 -16.86 10.25
C ASN A 527 4.83 -16.85 9.30
N PRO A 528 3.66 -16.37 9.72
CA PRO A 528 2.43 -16.39 8.91
C PRO A 528 2.47 -15.46 7.70
N GLY A 529 3.44 -14.55 7.63
CA GLY A 529 3.65 -13.69 6.45
C GLY A 529 4.48 -14.37 5.36
N LEU A 530 5.23 -15.42 5.68
CA LEU A 530 6.15 -16.11 4.78
C LEU A 530 5.74 -17.55 4.46
N VAL A 531 5.11 -18.23 5.41
CA VAL A 531 4.82 -19.67 5.34
C VAL A 531 3.33 -19.91 5.31
N TRP A 532 2.84 -20.40 4.18
CA TRP A 532 1.48 -20.89 4.05
C TRP A 532 1.43 -22.40 4.26
N VAL A 533 0.44 -22.88 5.03
CA VAL A 533 0.24 -24.30 5.31
C VAL A 533 -1.23 -24.65 5.10
N ASP A 534 -1.49 -25.64 4.26
CA ASP A 534 -2.84 -26.07 3.90
C ASP A 534 -3.71 -26.49 5.09
N CYS A 535 -3.19 -27.26 6.04
CA CYS A 535 -3.97 -27.69 7.20
C CYS A 535 -4.23 -26.55 8.19
N LEU A 536 -3.36 -25.55 8.31
CA LEU A 536 -3.59 -24.37 9.15
C LEU A 536 -4.65 -23.46 8.50
N ALA A 537 -4.58 -23.26 7.18
CA ALA A 537 -5.59 -22.54 6.41
C ALA A 537 -6.96 -23.23 6.51
N PHE A 538 -6.99 -24.56 6.40
CA PHE A 538 -8.18 -25.36 6.62
C PHE A 538 -8.77 -25.15 8.03
N GLU A 539 -7.96 -25.23 9.09
CA GLU A 539 -8.44 -25.05 10.47
C GLU A 539 -9.03 -23.65 10.69
N GLN A 540 -8.38 -22.62 10.18
CA GLN A 540 -8.89 -21.24 10.30
C GLN A 540 -10.20 -21.02 9.56
N LEU A 541 -10.37 -21.60 8.37
CA LEU A 541 -11.66 -21.57 7.65
C LEU A 541 -12.75 -22.27 8.47
N VAL A 542 -12.47 -23.47 8.97
CA VAL A 542 -13.42 -24.21 9.81
C VAL A 542 -13.80 -23.43 11.07
N ASP A 543 -12.84 -22.80 11.71
CA ASP A 543 -13.07 -22.01 12.95
C ASP A 543 -13.84 -20.71 12.64
N SER A 544 -13.64 -20.09 11.44
CA SER A 544 -14.40 -18.91 10.99
C SER A 544 -15.88 -19.23 10.73
N VAL A 545 -16.19 -20.43 10.29
CA VAL A 545 -17.59 -20.89 10.09
C VAL A 545 -18.30 -21.07 11.44
N GLY A 546 -17.57 -21.44 12.50
CA GLY A 546 -18.16 -21.71 13.80
C GLY A 546 -19.04 -22.97 13.81
N ALA A 547 -20.14 -22.92 14.56
CA ALA A 547 -21.12 -24.02 14.66
C ALA A 547 -22.56 -23.52 14.44
N PRO A 548 -22.88 -22.90 13.29
CA PRO A 548 -24.25 -22.49 13.00
C PRO A 548 -25.13 -23.69 12.73
N ALA A 549 -26.46 -23.54 12.95
CA ALA A 549 -27.42 -24.48 12.43
C ALA A 549 -27.38 -24.46 10.90
N ALA A 550 -27.49 -25.61 10.23
CA ALA A 550 -27.34 -25.72 8.78
C ALA A 550 -28.32 -24.80 8.00
N ALA A 551 -29.53 -24.63 8.47
CA ALA A 551 -30.54 -23.74 7.90
C ALA A 551 -30.17 -22.23 8.05
N ALA A 552 -29.27 -21.89 8.98
CA ALA A 552 -28.81 -20.53 9.24
C ALA A 552 -27.45 -20.24 8.63
N LEU A 553 -26.89 -21.14 7.81
CA LEU A 553 -25.58 -20.98 7.17
C LEU A 553 -25.66 -19.91 6.06
N GLY A 554 -25.28 -18.66 6.43
CA GLY A 554 -25.23 -17.53 5.50
C GLY A 554 -24.21 -17.73 4.39
N ALA A 555 -24.33 -16.97 3.29
CA ALA A 555 -23.47 -17.09 2.12
C ALA A 555 -21.97 -17.00 2.44
N PRO A 556 -21.47 -16.07 3.30
CA PRO A 556 -20.05 -16.00 3.61
C PRO A 556 -19.51 -17.24 4.35
N ALA A 557 -20.28 -17.74 5.34
CA ALA A 557 -19.91 -18.93 6.09
C ALA A 557 -19.94 -20.19 5.23
N ARG A 558 -20.90 -20.29 4.31
CA ARG A 558 -20.96 -21.37 3.33
C ARG A 558 -19.75 -21.35 2.40
N ALA A 559 -19.41 -20.19 1.82
CA ALA A 559 -18.24 -20.06 0.98
C ALA A 559 -16.93 -20.42 1.73
N ALA A 560 -16.81 -20.06 3.00
CA ALA A 560 -15.68 -20.48 3.82
C ALA A 560 -15.66 -22.01 4.04
N ALA A 561 -16.80 -22.63 4.30
CA ALA A 561 -16.93 -24.09 4.45
C ALA A 561 -16.60 -24.84 3.15
N GLU A 562 -17.04 -24.33 2.00
CA GLU A 562 -16.74 -24.89 0.67
C GLU A 562 -15.23 -24.77 0.37
N ARG A 563 -14.58 -23.64 0.68
CA ARG A 563 -13.12 -23.50 0.57
C ARG A 563 -12.38 -24.45 1.51
N ALA A 564 -12.82 -24.60 2.76
CA ALA A 564 -12.24 -25.55 3.70
C ALA A 564 -12.31 -26.99 3.15
N GLN A 565 -13.48 -27.38 2.61
CA GLN A 565 -13.66 -28.70 1.99
C GLN A 565 -12.75 -28.90 0.77
N ALA A 566 -12.53 -27.85 -0.05
CA ALA A 566 -11.64 -27.92 -1.21
C ALA A 566 -10.16 -28.09 -0.83
N LEU A 567 -9.73 -27.47 0.28
CA LEU A 567 -8.34 -27.59 0.78
C LEU A 567 -8.03 -28.99 1.33
N TYR A 568 -9.03 -29.75 1.80
CA TYR A 568 -8.80 -31.06 2.39
C TYR A 568 -8.53 -32.11 1.31
N GLY A 569 -7.24 -32.26 0.97
CA GLY A 569 -6.78 -33.19 -0.06
C GLY A 569 -6.52 -34.63 0.40
N GLY A 570 -6.63 -34.91 1.72
CA GLY A 570 -6.37 -36.23 2.31
C GLY A 570 -6.04 -36.14 3.79
N LEU A 571 -5.71 -37.28 4.40
CA LEU A 571 -5.31 -37.31 5.80
C LEU A 571 -3.97 -36.59 6.01
N PHE A 572 -3.84 -35.95 7.16
CA PHE A 572 -2.58 -35.28 7.53
C PHE A 572 -1.41 -36.26 7.48
N MET A 573 -0.36 -35.89 6.73
CA MET A 573 0.86 -36.69 6.53
C MET A 573 0.56 -38.14 6.08
N GLN A 574 -0.35 -38.33 5.15
CA GLN A 574 -0.70 -39.64 4.63
C GLN A 574 0.53 -40.36 4.05
N GLY A 575 0.77 -41.60 4.49
CA GLY A 575 1.89 -42.42 4.04
C GLY A 575 3.22 -42.17 4.76
N SER A 576 3.23 -41.34 5.83
CA SER A 576 4.38 -41.21 6.73
C SER A 576 4.28 -42.16 7.92
N ASP A 577 5.42 -42.35 8.64
CA ASP A 577 5.45 -43.09 9.91
C ASP A 577 4.48 -42.48 10.92
N ASP A 578 3.79 -43.32 11.71
CA ASP A 578 2.73 -42.88 12.64
C ASP A 578 3.33 -42.50 14.02
N GLU A 579 3.87 -41.29 14.09
CA GLU A 579 4.24 -40.67 15.37
C GLU A 579 2.98 -40.26 16.17
N ALA A 580 3.00 -40.43 17.50
CA ALA A 580 1.83 -40.17 18.36
C ALA A 580 1.25 -38.75 18.16
N TRP A 581 2.07 -37.72 18.03
CA TRP A 581 1.64 -36.35 17.79
C TRP A 581 1.05 -36.14 16.40
N GLN A 582 1.48 -36.90 15.38
CA GLN A 582 0.87 -36.90 14.05
C GLN A 582 -0.53 -37.51 14.09
N MET A 583 -0.72 -38.61 14.81
CA MET A 583 -2.02 -39.26 14.98
C MET A 583 -3.02 -38.33 15.65
N VAL A 584 -2.63 -37.58 16.69
CA VAL A 584 -3.48 -36.60 17.37
C VAL A 584 -3.91 -35.50 16.41
N CYS A 585 -2.97 -34.94 15.62
CA CYS A 585 -3.26 -33.92 14.62
C CYS A 585 -4.20 -34.47 13.53
N ARG A 586 -3.93 -35.68 13.02
CA ARG A 586 -4.74 -36.38 12.01
C ARG A 586 -6.18 -36.53 12.47
N ALA A 587 -6.39 -37.02 13.69
CA ALA A 587 -7.73 -37.20 14.28
C ALA A 587 -8.47 -35.86 14.44
N ARG A 588 -7.79 -34.82 14.89
CA ARG A 588 -8.34 -33.47 15.04
C ARG A 588 -8.83 -32.91 13.72
N LEU A 589 -7.98 -32.97 12.66
CA LEU A 589 -8.30 -32.46 11.33
C LEU A 589 -9.43 -33.27 10.66
N ALA A 590 -9.40 -34.61 10.78
CA ALA A 590 -10.45 -35.48 10.27
C ALA A 590 -11.80 -35.18 10.91
N SER A 591 -11.83 -34.96 12.23
CA SER A 591 -13.07 -34.55 12.95
C SER A 591 -13.61 -33.21 12.47
N LYS A 592 -12.73 -32.21 12.25
CA LYS A 592 -13.11 -30.90 11.70
C LYS A 592 -13.67 -31.05 10.27
N PHE A 593 -13.03 -31.84 9.42
CA PHE A 593 -13.47 -32.10 8.06
C PHE A 593 -14.85 -32.77 8.01
N LYS A 594 -15.06 -33.81 8.81
CA LYS A 594 -16.34 -34.48 8.93
C LYS A 594 -17.46 -33.52 9.32
N ARG A 595 -17.22 -32.65 10.32
CA ARG A 595 -18.17 -31.61 10.73
C ARG A 595 -18.51 -30.67 9.56
N MET A 596 -17.53 -30.23 8.73
CA MET A 596 -17.79 -29.37 7.59
C MET A 596 -18.60 -30.05 6.50
N VAL A 597 -18.30 -31.29 6.19
CA VAL A 597 -19.05 -32.10 5.21
C VAL A 597 -20.52 -32.24 5.63
N THR A 598 -20.77 -32.60 6.90
CA THR A 598 -22.12 -32.73 7.46
C THR A 598 -22.87 -31.39 7.40
N LEU A 599 -22.23 -30.28 7.80
CA LEU A 599 -22.83 -28.95 7.76
C LEU A 599 -23.23 -28.55 6.33
N LEU A 600 -22.33 -28.74 5.37
CA LEU A 600 -22.58 -28.41 3.96
C LEU A 600 -23.68 -29.32 3.36
N ALA A 601 -23.67 -30.60 3.68
CA ALA A 601 -24.70 -31.55 3.20
C ALA A 601 -26.09 -31.15 3.71
N HIS A 602 -26.24 -30.88 5.01
CA HIS A 602 -27.49 -30.39 5.57
C HIS A 602 -27.92 -29.04 4.99
N ALA A 603 -26.98 -28.13 4.75
CA ALA A 603 -27.29 -26.85 4.11
C ALA A 603 -27.74 -27.03 2.64
N ALA A 604 -27.19 -28.00 1.92
CA ALA A 604 -27.64 -28.35 0.57
C ALA A 604 -29.06 -28.93 0.58
N GLN A 605 -29.37 -29.83 1.52
CA GLN A 605 -30.71 -30.36 1.74
C GLN A 605 -31.74 -29.25 2.02
N ALA A 606 -31.42 -28.33 2.94
CA ALA A 606 -32.28 -27.21 3.29
C ALA A 606 -32.61 -26.30 2.08
N ARG A 607 -31.74 -26.25 1.08
CA ARG A 607 -31.93 -25.50 -0.17
C ARG A 607 -32.65 -26.31 -1.27
N GLY A 608 -32.98 -27.58 -1.01
CA GLY A 608 -33.59 -28.45 -2.02
C GLY A 608 -32.62 -28.99 -3.05
N ASP A 609 -31.34 -29.13 -2.72
CA ASP A 609 -30.28 -29.68 -3.55
C ASP A 609 -29.73 -31.00 -2.96
N PRO A 610 -30.54 -32.10 -3.04
CA PRO A 610 -30.14 -33.41 -2.51
C PRO A 610 -29.00 -34.05 -3.31
N ALA A 611 -28.83 -33.67 -4.59
CA ALA A 611 -27.74 -34.18 -5.41
C ALA A 611 -26.37 -33.73 -4.86
N ASN A 612 -26.24 -32.46 -4.56
CA ASN A 612 -25.02 -31.91 -3.94
C ASN A 612 -24.82 -32.47 -2.52
N ALA A 613 -25.88 -32.62 -1.72
CA ALA A 613 -25.78 -33.23 -0.38
C ALA A 613 -25.16 -34.64 -0.47
N ARG A 614 -25.63 -35.48 -1.41
CA ARG A 614 -25.07 -36.85 -1.64
C ARG A 614 -23.61 -36.79 -2.07
N ALA A 615 -23.24 -35.87 -2.98
CA ALA A 615 -21.87 -35.73 -3.45
C ALA A 615 -20.91 -35.36 -2.31
N LEU A 616 -21.34 -34.46 -1.42
CA LEU A 616 -20.57 -34.06 -0.24
C LEU A 616 -20.36 -35.22 0.75
N LEU A 617 -21.41 -35.97 1.07
CA LEU A 617 -21.34 -37.14 1.95
C LEU A 617 -20.45 -38.25 1.35
N LEU A 618 -20.55 -38.52 0.03
CA LEU A 618 -19.65 -39.44 -0.66
C LEU A 618 -18.18 -39.01 -0.52
N ARG A 619 -17.87 -37.75 -0.75
CA ARG A 619 -16.54 -37.25 -0.59
C ARG A 619 -16.02 -37.37 0.86
N GLY A 620 -16.90 -37.19 1.84
CA GLY A 620 -16.57 -37.45 3.26
C GLY A 620 -16.14 -38.90 3.51
N LEU A 621 -16.87 -39.86 2.90
CA LEU A 621 -16.55 -41.27 3.02
C LEU A 621 -15.31 -41.73 2.22
N GLU A 622 -14.91 -41.01 1.17
CA GLU A 622 -13.65 -41.25 0.47
C GLU A 622 -12.44 -41.04 1.38
N PHE A 623 -12.51 -40.04 2.26
CA PHE A 623 -11.41 -39.73 3.20
C PHE A 623 -11.52 -40.45 4.55
N ASP A 624 -12.73 -40.75 5.00
CA ASP A 624 -12.99 -41.52 6.23
C ASP A 624 -14.02 -42.63 5.96
N PRO A 625 -13.59 -43.77 5.43
CA PRO A 625 -14.47 -44.92 5.18
C PRO A 625 -15.11 -45.50 6.46
N LEU A 626 -14.57 -45.18 7.65
CA LEU A 626 -15.05 -45.65 8.94
C LEU A 626 -16.13 -44.74 9.54
N ALA A 627 -16.44 -43.57 8.92
CA ALA A 627 -17.42 -42.62 9.40
C ALA A 627 -18.85 -43.14 9.21
N GLU A 628 -19.33 -44.02 10.12
CA GLU A 628 -20.65 -44.58 10.11
C GLU A 628 -21.80 -43.55 10.10
N ASP A 629 -21.59 -42.42 10.72
CA ASP A 629 -22.53 -41.29 10.75
C ASP A 629 -22.75 -40.72 9.33
N LEU A 630 -21.69 -40.46 8.56
CA LEU A 630 -21.80 -40.03 7.18
C LEU A 630 -22.44 -41.13 6.29
N ALA A 631 -22.06 -42.39 6.51
CA ALA A 631 -22.64 -43.51 5.79
C ALA A 631 -24.15 -43.59 6.04
N ARG A 632 -24.61 -43.46 7.30
CA ARG A 632 -26.03 -43.43 7.62
C ARG A 632 -26.78 -42.25 6.99
N GLU A 633 -26.19 -41.06 6.97
CA GLU A 633 -26.82 -39.91 6.33
C GLU A 633 -26.95 -40.12 4.83
N LEU A 634 -25.90 -40.60 4.14
CA LEU A 634 -25.96 -40.91 2.71
C LEU A 634 -26.99 -42.01 2.41
N MET A 635 -27.05 -43.04 3.23
CA MET A 635 -28.05 -44.10 3.08
C MET A 635 -29.49 -43.54 3.19
N ARG A 636 -29.77 -42.66 4.17
CA ARG A 636 -31.09 -42.03 4.30
C ARG A 636 -31.46 -41.20 3.06
N GLU A 637 -30.52 -40.42 2.54
CA GLU A 637 -30.71 -39.63 1.32
C GLU A 637 -31.01 -40.51 0.09
N LEU A 638 -30.29 -41.62 -0.05
CA LEU A 638 -30.48 -42.56 -1.14
C LEU A 638 -31.82 -43.32 -1.02
N ILE A 639 -32.21 -43.72 0.20
CA ILE A 639 -33.49 -44.33 0.48
C ILE A 639 -34.64 -43.36 0.16
N ALA A 640 -34.54 -42.11 0.57
CA ALA A 640 -35.52 -41.08 0.25
C ALA A 640 -35.66 -40.82 -1.25
N ALA A 641 -34.58 -40.96 -2.00
CA ALA A 641 -34.55 -40.85 -3.45
C ALA A 641 -35.04 -42.15 -4.19
N GLY A 642 -35.32 -43.23 -3.46
CA GLY A 642 -35.70 -44.52 -4.06
C GLY A 642 -34.54 -45.36 -4.57
N ASP A 643 -33.30 -44.93 -4.38
CA ASP A 643 -32.10 -45.65 -4.85
C ASP A 643 -31.57 -46.64 -3.81
N LEU A 644 -32.36 -47.69 -3.59
CA LEU A 644 -32.06 -48.74 -2.61
C LEU A 644 -30.79 -49.53 -2.97
N ALA A 645 -30.44 -49.61 -4.25
CA ALA A 645 -29.26 -50.32 -4.71
C ALA A 645 -27.98 -49.61 -4.28
N GLN A 646 -27.91 -48.30 -4.46
CA GLN A 646 -26.79 -47.49 -3.99
C GLN A 646 -26.71 -47.41 -2.45
N ALA A 647 -27.83 -47.28 -1.78
CA ALA A 647 -27.89 -47.31 -0.32
C ALA A 647 -27.30 -48.63 0.24
N ARG A 648 -27.62 -49.78 -0.40
CA ARG A 648 -27.03 -51.07 -0.04
C ARG A 648 -25.53 -51.12 -0.27
N LEU A 649 -25.06 -50.62 -1.39
CA LEU A 649 -23.63 -50.56 -1.70
C LEU A 649 -22.84 -49.70 -0.67
N VAL A 650 -23.40 -48.55 -0.24
CA VAL A 650 -22.82 -47.72 0.81
C VAL A 650 -22.69 -48.48 2.14
N PHE A 651 -23.76 -49.22 2.52
CA PHE A 651 -23.72 -50.04 3.72
C PHE A 651 -22.64 -51.14 3.64
N GLU A 652 -22.58 -51.89 2.52
CA GLU A 652 -21.62 -52.97 2.32
C GLU A 652 -20.18 -52.44 2.40
N ARG A 653 -19.88 -51.33 1.74
CA ARG A 653 -18.54 -50.68 1.80
C ARG A 653 -18.18 -50.25 3.23
N CYS A 654 -19.11 -49.62 3.95
CA CYS A 654 -18.91 -49.21 5.32
C CYS A 654 -18.66 -50.43 6.25
N ARG A 655 -19.47 -51.47 6.13
CA ARG A 655 -19.31 -52.74 6.87
C ARG A 655 -17.95 -53.34 6.65
N ASP A 656 -17.57 -53.48 5.36
CA ASP A 656 -16.30 -54.12 4.97
C ASP A 656 -15.09 -53.35 5.43
N ALA A 657 -15.16 -52.01 5.38
CA ALA A 657 -14.09 -51.11 5.91
C ALA A 657 -13.93 -51.28 7.41
N ILE A 658 -15.01 -51.30 8.20
CA ILE A 658 -14.99 -51.51 9.65
C ILE A 658 -14.45 -52.89 9.99
N ALA A 659 -14.91 -53.93 9.35
CA ALA A 659 -14.45 -55.29 9.59
C ALA A 659 -12.94 -55.44 9.29
N LEU A 660 -12.47 -54.87 8.19
CA LEU A 660 -11.05 -54.93 7.79
C LEU A 660 -10.13 -54.14 8.73
N THR A 661 -10.58 -52.97 9.23
CA THR A 661 -9.73 -52.07 9.97
C THR A 661 -9.80 -52.24 11.49
N LEU A 662 -11.00 -52.51 12.02
CA LEU A 662 -11.29 -52.57 13.46
C LEU A 662 -11.59 -53.97 13.98
N ASP A 663 -11.67 -54.99 13.10
CA ASP A 663 -12.09 -56.36 13.40
C ASP A 663 -13.41 -56.43 14.19
N THR A 664 -14.33 -55.53 13.85
CA THR A 664 -15.65 -55.43 14.48
C THR A 664 -16.76 -55.28 13.44
N GLY A 665 -18.04 -55.34 13.88
CA GLY A 665 -19.18 -55.06 13.00
C GLY A 665 -19.66 -53.61 13.15
N PRO A 666 -20.47 -53.12 12.19
CA PRO A 666 -21.12 -51.81 12.27
C PRO A 666 -21.96 -51.64 13.55
N SER A 667 -22.15 -50.40 13.98
CA SER A 667 -22.98 -50.05 15.12
C SER A 667 -24.44 -50.47 14.95
N ALA A 668 -25.17 -50.67 16.08
CA ALA A 668 -26.57 -51.05 16.07
C ALA A 668 -27.43 -50.05 15.25
N ALA A 669 -27.12 -48.77 15.25
CA ALA A 669 -27.83 -47.74 14.48
C ALA A 669 -27.65 -47.94 12.96
N THR A 670 -26.44 -48.31 12.48
CA THR A 670 -26.18 -48.61 11.09
C THR A 670 -26.83 -49.89 10.63
N LEU A 671 -26.80 -50.92 11.48
CA LEU A 671 -27.51 -52.18 11.21
C LEU A 671 -29.03 -52.03 11.17
N ALA A 672 -29.61 -51.23 12.05
CA ALA A 672 -31.05 -50.94 12.04
C ALA A 672 -31.47 -50.25 10.74
N LEU A 673 -30.71 -49.27 10.25
CA LEU A 673 -30.99 -48.62 8.98
C LEU A 673 -30.85 -49.61 7.79
N ALA A 674 -29.87 -50.49 7.82
CA ALA A 674 -29.66 -51.50 6.79
C ALA A 674 -30.75 -52.59 6.75
N ALA A 675 -31.45 -52.84 7.86
CA ALA A 675 -32.57 -53.76 7.92
C ALA A 675 -33.73 -53.33 7.02
N HIS A 676 -33.94 -52.01 6.86
CA HIS A 676 -34.94 -51.45 5.93
C HIS A 676 -34.60 -51.73 4.44
N LEU A 677 -33.33 -51.99 4.10
CA LEU A 677 -32.87 -52.31 2.75
C LEU A 677 -33.10 -53.78 2.40
N ARG A 678 -33.47 -54.65 3.37
CA ARG A 678 -33.65 -56.09 3.19
C ARG A 678 -35.12 -56.48 3.01
N GLN A 679 -36.07 -55.57 3.24
CA GLN A 679 -37.48 -55.85 3.01
C GLN A 679 -37.79 -55.65 1.53
N PRO A 680 -38.21 -56.71 0.76
CA PRO A 680 -38.67 -56.52 -0.60
C PRO A 680 -40.06 -55.88 -0.54
N GLY A 681 -40.20 -54.66 -1.02
CA GLY A 681 -41.43 -53.95 -1.38
C GLY A 681 -42.62 -54.09 -0.44
N ALA A 682 -42.87 -53.03 0.40
CA ALA A 682 -44.21 -52.73 0.87
C ALA A 682 -44.82 -51.62 0.00
#